data_03ad3ffe65ecad53d719509b43b0d96d
#
_entry.id   03ad3ffe65ecad53d719509b43b0d96d
#
_cell.length_a   1.000
_cell.length_b   1.000
_cell.length_c   1.000
_cell.angle_alpha   90.00
_cell.angle_beta   90.00
_cell.angle_gamma   90.00
#
_symmetry.space_group_name_H-M   'P 1'
#
loop_
_entity.id
_entity.type
_entity.pdbx_description
1 polymer ?
#
loop_
_entity_poly.entity_id
_entity_poly.type
_entity_poly.pdbx_seq_one_letter_code
_entity_poly.pdbx_strand_id
1 'polypeptide(L)'
;MLIGFSQVYAQTVSGTVQSATDKSGLPGASVVMKRAASDAILTTSTDVQGAFRFERVPSGNYTLEVRYLGYDLLSRPVQVAQAPVVLGVLSMQEQNTRLGEVQIIGRAPLGEQKGDTSQFNAKAFKTAPDASAEDLVTKMPGVQVQDGRIQAQGEEVRQIMIDGKRYTGEDVTSAMRNISSDMIENVQVFDAQSDQAAFSGFEDGNRLKTINFITRKDRRQGYTGKISAGYGTDERYMAGAAINYFNNDRRITVTGLTNNINMFDFSIGETPGGGMRGRRGGWGGGSPTGIINTNNFGVNYQDKWGKKMDVSANYNYTNRDIVNDQYRFRDFVSDEAGLQYTEDSNNRDREDGHRLNMRLQYNINQNNRLLVTPNLRVQNDESFTGRNARTFDLNGTLSESLNRASSDNTTFNFNNNILYSKRFGDSGRILTTNFNTSINNVDGDGFQYEQTQNFENADNNVLRDQFIRLDRKNFSWSGSTNYSQRLGEKSRWQLEYSIGNQMRDSDRRTYDYVETAGEYADFNMPLSSSFKSDYLSQSVGPSYQYRNDKTRLQVNARYEYAVLDTDSQFPVDLDPLKRKFSNFLPSAEYEFKFSQSQNLTLNLRTNTNVPSVEQLQEVLDISNPLQARIGNADLEQDYQTRFNARYRNFNAETNRVFFIGMFGTMTNNYVANSVYTTSAPEGLAEGYEFRPGARLSRPENMDGYYNVRSFFNYGQPLNFISSNFNVNGSVGYSRIPGKIDGQVNYSNNTNLGAGFNISSNISEKIDFTVSTFSSYNIVSNTLRTTQNNNFFNQNTSLRYNWILWKDLVYRTELNHQYNSGLSAGVDNSFLLWNMSLGKKIFKDKQGEISLSVNDLMNQNVSIRRNITESYVEDVQSTVLQRFFMLTFSYNIRSFKGAPAPDENMQRGPGMHRGGRPGMN
;
A
#
# COMPACT_ATOMS: atom_id res chain seq x y z
N MET A 1 5.20 -76.44 -7.03
CA MET A 1 5.66 -75.20 -6.40
C MET A 1 4.43 -74.39 -6.04
N LEU A 2 3.94 -74.58 -4.81
CA LEU A 2 2.76 -73.88 -4.29
C LEU A 2 3.21 -72.48 -3.79
N ILE A 3 2.73 -71.46 -4.45
CA ILE A 3 2.92 -70.04 -3.99
C ILE A 3 1.78 -69.80 -3.00
N GLY A 4 2.13 -69.74 -1.71
CA GLY A 4 1.21 -69.37 -0.64
C GLY A 4 0.99 -67.85 -0.67
N PHE A 5 -0.22 -67.40 -1.03
CA PHE A 5 -0.69 -66.05 -0.80
C PHE A 5 -0.94 -65.89 0.70
N SER A 6 -0.04 -65.18 1.40
CA SER A 6 -0.36 -64.68 2.73
C SER A 6 -1.33 -63.49 2.61
N GLN A 7 -2.57 -63.72 3.00
CA GLN A 7 -3.57 -62.65 3.17
C GLN A 7 -3.09 -61.70 4.28
N VAL A 8 -2.67 -60.52 3.91
CA VAL A 8 -2.39 -59.43 4.87
C VAL A 8 -3.74 -58.88 5.33
N TYR A 9 -4.19 -59.31 6.51
CA TYR A 9 -5.36 -58.75 7.16
C TYR A 9 -4.99 -57.33 7.64
N ALA A 10 -5.55 -56.30 6.99
CA ALA A 10 -5.39 -54.94 7.37
C ALA A 10 -6.46 -54.52 8.39
N GLN A 11 -6.07 -54.10 9.58
CA GLN A 11 -6.98 -53.79 10.68
C GLN A 11 -7.15 -52.27 10.89
N THR A 12 -8.20 -51.92 11.63
CA THR A 12 -8.38 -50.51 12.04
C THR A 12 -7.83 -50.26 13.43
N VAL A 13 -7.19 -49.10 13.63
CA VAL A 13 -6.76 -48.61 14.96
C VAL A 13 -7.46 -47.27 15.20
N SER A 14 -8.18 -47.20 16.31
CA SER A 14 -8.94 -45.96 16.64
C SER A 14 -8.80 -45.60 18.12
N GLY A 15 -9.02 -44.35 18.44
CA GLY A 15 -9.00 -43.81 19.80
C GLY A 15 -9.43 -42.36 19.82
N THR A 16 -9.48 -41.80 21.03
CA THR A 16 -9.83 -40.38 21.24
C THR A 16 -8.75 -39.71 22.06
N VAL A 17 -8.28 -38.56 21.58
CA VAL A 17 -7.27 -37.73 22.28
C VAL A 17 -7.99 -36.60 23.01
N GLN A 18 -7.74 -36.49 24.31
CA GLN A 18 -8.33 -35.45 25.15
C GLN A 18 -7.29 -34.76 26.02
N SER A 19 -7.60 -33.55 26.50
CA SER A 19 -6.83 -32.93 27.59
C SER A 19 -6.98 -33.68 28.89
N ALA A 20 -5.91 -33.88 29.64
CA ALA A 20 -5.97 -34.49 30.97
C ALA A 20 -6.65 -33.57 31.99
N THR A 21 -6.60 -32.25 31.81
CA THR A 21 -7.06 -31.21 32.71
C THR A 21 -8.58 -31.03 32.67
N ASP A 22 -9.15 -30.83 31.50
CA ASP A 22 -10.57 -30.46 31.33
C ASP A 22 -11.39 -31.52 30.58
N LYS A 23 -10.77 -32.63 30.23
CA LYS A 23 -11.37 -33.75 29.46
C LYS A 23 -11.95 -33.38 28.13
N SER A 24 -11.64 -32.18 27.61
CA SER A 24 -12.05 -31.76 26.25
C SER A 24 -11.27 -32.55 25.19
N GLY A 25 -11.93 -32.92 24.09
CA GLY A 25 -11.28 -33.52 22.93
C GLY A 25 -10.32 -32.52 22.31
N LEU A 26 -9.14 -33.01 21.82
CA LEU A 26 -8.09 -32.21 21.21
C LEU A 26 -8.19 -32.31 19.69
N PRO A 27 -8.88 -31.37 18.99
CA PRO A 27 -9.08 -31.44 17.54
C PRO A 27 -7.81 -31.06 16.79
N GLY A 28 -7.49 -31.83 15.72
CA GLY A 28 -6.30 -31.56 14.91
C GLY A 28 -4.98 -32.03 15.55
N ALA A 29 -5.03 -32.84 16.63
CA ALA A 29 -3.82 -33.45 17.17
C ALA A 29 -3.22 -34.40 16.12
N SER A 30 -1.92 -34.30 15.91
CA SER A 30 -1.19 -35.18 14.99
C SER A 30 -0.97 -36.51 15.64
N VAL A 31 -1.46 -37.59 15.05
CA VAL A 31 -1.31 -38.97 15.52
C VAL A 31 -0.46 -39.73 14.50
N VAL A 32 0.65 -40.27 14.98
CA VAL A 32 1.65 -40.95 14.17
C VAL A 32 1.87 -42.38 14.72
N MET A 33 1.79 -43.38 13.86
CA MET A 33 2.14 -44.77 14.19
C MET A 33 3.42 -45.16 13.44
N LYS A 34 4.47 -45.49 14.18
CA LYS A 34 5.76 -45.97 13.68
C LYS A 34 5.90 -47.46 13.90
N ARG A 35 6.22 -48.24 12.87
CA ARG A 35 6.40 -49.67 12.99
C ARG A 35 7.78 -49.99 13.55
N ALA A 36 7.86 -50.86 14.58
CA ALA A 36 9.10 -51.13 15.30
C ALA A 36 10.23 -51.76 14.46
N ALA A 37 9.93 -52.34 13.30
CA ALA A 37 10.91 -53.08 12.47
C ALA A 37 11.03 -52.50 11.02
N SER A 38 10.52 -51.29 10.75
CA SER A 38 10.61 -50.66 9.42
C SER A 38 10.41 -49.16 9.53
N ASP A 39 10.89 -48.38 8.55
CA ASP A 39 10.66 -46.93 8.43
C ASP A 39 9.25 -46.56 8.03
N ALA A 40 8.29 -47.51 8.06
CA ALA A 40 6.90 -47.22 7.70
C ALA A 40 6.22 -46.39 8.78
N ILE A 41 5.74 -45.20 8.37
CA ILE A 41 5.03 -44.24 9.22
C ILE A 41 3.61 -44.05 8.68
N LEU A 42 2.61 -44.29 9.55
CA LEU A 42 1.22 -43.95 9.29
C LEU A 42 0.86 -42.68 10.06
N THR A 43 0.20 -41.74 9.43
CA THR A 43 -0.20 -40.46 10.04
C THR A 43 -1.68 -40.21 9.87
N THR A 44 -2.31 -39.68 10.90
CA THR A 44 -3.70 -39.14 10.84
C THR A 44 -3.80 -37.94 11.80
N SER A 45 -4.91 -37.24 11.78
CA SER A 45 -5.22 -36.19 12.74
C SER A 45 -6.58 -36.47 13.40
N THR A 46 -6.74 -35.93 14.60
CA THR A 46 -8.01 -36.03 15.33
C THR A 46 -9.08 -35.11 14.74
N ASP A 47 -10.34 -35.54 14.77
CA ASP A 47 -11.51 -34.76 14.40
C ASP A 47 -11.88 -33.72 15.47
N VAL A 48 -13.02 -33.02 15.27
CA VAL A 48 -13.49 -31.99 16.21
C VAL A 48 -13.87 -32.49 17.61
N GLN A 49 -14.05 -33.79 17.79
CA GLN A 49 -14.30 -34.46 19.06
C GLN A 49 -13.01 -35.08 19.65
N GLY A 50 -11.87 -34.94 18.96
CA GLY A 50 -10.60 -35.50 19.34
C GLY A 50 -10.45 -36.99 18.92
N ALA A 51 -11.37 -37.58 18.17
CA ALA A 51 -11.32 -38.94 17.70
C ALA A 51 -10.40 -39.08 16.47
N PHE A 52 -9.63 -40.18 16.43
CA PHE A 52 -8.80 -40.55 15.29
C PHE A 52 -9.01 -41.98 14.87
N ARG A 53 -8.70 -42.27 13.60
CA ARG A 53 -8.81 -43.60 13.03
C ARG A 53 -7.74 -43.82 11.95
N PHE A 54 -7.04 -44.92 12.05
CA PHE A 54 -6.21 -45.49 10.99
C PHE A 54 -6.96 -46.64 10.35
N GLU A 55 -7.03 -46.62 9.04
CA GLU A 55 -7.61 -47.74 8.25
C GLU A 55 -6.49 -48.51 7.58
N ARG A 56 -6.69 -49.84 7.46
CA ARG A 56 -5.75 -50.78 6.78
C ARG A 56 -4.36 -50.79 7.41
N VAL A 57 -4.28 -50.87 8.74
CA VAL A 57 -3.02 -51.02 9.46
C VAL A 57 -2.58 -52.51 9.41
N PRO A 58 -1.41 -52.83 8.84
CA PRO A 58 -0.91 -54.19 8.86
C PRO A 58 -0.63 -54.70 10.28
N SER A 59 -0.75 -56.01 10.54
CA SER A 59 -0.41 -56.60 11.82
C SER A 59 1.07 -56.37 12.16
N GLY A 60 1.36 -56.05 13.41
CA GLY A 60 2.72 -55.74 13.88
C GLY A 60 2.75 -54.93 15.17
N ASN A 61 3.97 -54.69 15.66
CA ASN A 61 4.21 -53.82 16.80
C ASN A 61 4.50 -52.41 16.32
N TYR A 62 3.80 -51.44 16.92
CA TYR A 62 3.87 -50.03 16.56
C TYR A 62 4.13 -49.19 17.82
N THR A 63 4.73 -48.01 17.63
CA THR A 63 4.72 -46.93 18.61
C THR A 63 3.79 -45.85 18.12
N LEU A 64 2.72 -45.56 18.86
CA LEU A 64 1.82 -44.45 18.65
C LEU A 64 2.40 -43.22 19.32
N GLU A 65 2.63 -42.15 18.56
CA GLU A 65 2.97 -40.84 19.07
C GLU A 65 1.83 -39.87 18.79
N VAL A 66 1.41 -39.12 19.82
CA VAL A 66 0.43 -38.06 19.66
C VAL A 66 1.09 -36.73 20.03
N ARG A 67 0.96 -35.75 19.14
CA ARG A 67 1.51 -34.41 19.34
C ARG A 67 0.40 -33.38 19.18
N TYR A 68 0.33 -32.48 20.13
CA TYR A 68 -0.55 -31.33 20.10
C TYR A 68 0.14 -30.11 20.70
N LEU A 69 -0.08 -28.94 20.12
CA LEU A 69 0.62 -27.73 20.57
C LEU A 69 0.23 -27.37 22.01
N GLY A 70 1.22 -27.22 22.88
CA GLY A 70 0.99 -26.92 24.29
C GLY A 70 0.80 -28.16 25.19
N TYR A 71 1.02 -29.37 24.67
CA TYR A 71 0.92 -30.64 25.42
C TYR A 71 2.20 -31.45 25.32
N ASP A 72 2.46 -32.24 26.31
CA ASP A 72 3.57 -33.18 26.30
C ASP A 72 3.37 -34.27 25.25
N LEU A 73 4.47 -34.70 24.62
CA LEU A 73 4.42 -35.82 23.69
C LEU A 73 3.88 -37.06 24.36
N LEU A 74 2.77 -37.58 23.91
CA LEU A 74 2.26 -38.85 24.33
C LEU A 74 2.80 -39.95 23.41
N SER A 75 3.52 -40.95 24.00
CA SER A 75 4.07 -42.09 23.27
C SER A 75 3.61 -43.39 23.93
N ARG A 76 3.04 -44.29 23.13
CA ARG A 76 2.46 -45.55 23.61
C ARG A 76 2.75 -46.72 22.65
N PRO A 77 3.23 -47.89 23.12
CA PRO A 77 3.32 -49.07 22.27
C PRO A 77 1.91 -49.62 21.96
N VAL A 78 1.72 -50.06 20.74
CA VAL A 78 0.46 -50.62 20.23
C VAL A 78 0.76 -51.86 19.42
N GLN A 79 0.15 -52.97 19.84
CA GLN A 79 0.22 -54.25 19.11
C GLN A 79 -1.04 -54.43 18.25
N VAL A 80 -0.87 -54.49 16.96
CA VAL A 80 -1.96 -54.74 16.01
C VAL A 80 -1.93 -56.23 15.63
N ALA A 81 -2.93 -56.97 16.09
CA ALA A 81 -3.13 -58.39 15.77
C ALA A 81 -4.13 -58.54 14.63
N GLN A 82 -4.89 -59.60 14.61
CA GLN A 82 -5.91 -59.87 13.55
C GLN A 82 -7.31 -59.32 13.84
N ALA A 83 -7.45 -58.45 14.86
CA ALA A 83 -8.70 -57.81 15.26
C ALA A 83 -8.54 -56.28 15.30
N PRO A 84 -9.60 -55.46 15.11
CA PRO A 84 -9.56 -54.03 15.30
C PRO A 84 -9.09 -53.65 16.67
N VAL A 85 -8.21 -52.64 16.76
CA VAL A 85 -7.67 -52.15 18.01
C VAL A 85 -8.34 -50.84 18.40
N VAL A 86 -9.02 -50.80 19.51
CA VAL A 86 -9.58 -49.59 20.12
C VAL A 86 -8.73 -49.20 21.30
N LEU A 87 -8.02 -48.07 21.18
CA LEU A 87 -7.09 -47.61 22.20
C LEU A 87 -7.77 -46.85 23.35
N GLY A 88 -9.07 -46.57 23.22
CA GLY A 88 -9.83 -45.79 24.16
C GLY A 88 -9.42 -44.31 24.19
N VAL A 89 -9.52 -43.72 25.37
CA VAL A 89 -9.18 -42.31 25.59
C VAL A 89 -7.68 -42.17 25.91
N LEU A 90 -7.00 -41.36 25.16
CA LEU A 90 -5.61 -40.97 25.31
C LEU A 90 -5.56 -39.56 25.90
N SER A 91 -5.24 -39.43 27.18
CA SER A 91 -5.20 -38.14 27.86
C SER A 91 -3.79 -37.54 27.76
N MET A 92 -3.69 -36.38 27.16
CA MET A 92 -2.45 -35.60 27.07
C MET A 92 -2.37 -34.59 28.20
N GLN A 93 -1.19 -34.48 28.82
CA GLN A 93 -0.93 -33.48 29.83
C GLN A 93 -0.51 -32.17 29.20
N GLU A 94 -1.04 -31.06 29.68
CA GLU A 94 -0.54 -29.75 29.30
C GLU A 94 0.91 -29.62 29.74
N GLN A 95 1.74 -29.12 28.82
CA GLN A 95 3.15 -28.89 29.08
C GLN A 95 3.29 -27.79 30.14
N ASN A 96 3.32 -28.17 31.41
CA ASN A 96 3.70 -27.30 32.50
C ASN A 96 5.20 -27.08 32.46
N THR A 97 5.64 -26.11 31.68
CA THR A 97 7.01 -25.62 31.75
C THR A 97 7.18 -24.86 33.07
N ARG A 98 7.25 -25.55 34.19
CA ARG A 98 7.98 -25.04 35.34
C ARG A 98 9.47 -25.10 34.99
N LEU A 99 9.92 -24.05 34.32
CA LEU A 99 11.34 -23.77 34.20
C LEU A 99 11.87 -23.61 35.61
N GLY A 100 12.69 -24.57 36.11
CA GLY A 100 13.56 -24.31 37.21
C GLY A 100 14.32 -23.01 36.93
N GLU A 101 14.44 -22.15 37.91
CA GLU A 101 15.08 -20.85 37.86
C GLU A 101 16.55 -20.97 37.45
N VAL A 102 16.82 -21.15 36.18
CA VAL A 102 18.09 -20.83 35.56
C VAL A 102 17.98 -19.37 35.19
N GLN A 103 18.55 -18.47 35.98
CA GLN A 103 18.85 -17.10 35.61
C GLN A 103 19.85 -17.11 34.45
N ILE A 104 19.38 -17.49 33.26
CA ILE A 104 20.03 -17.11 32.05
C ILE A 104 19.62 -15.65 31.82
N ILE A 105 20.55 -14.72 32.09
CA ILE A 105 20.48 -13.36 31.55
C ILE A 105 20.68 -13.48 30.03
N GLY A 106 19.82 -14.21 29.39
CA GLY A 106 19.72 -14.30 27.94
C GLY A 106 18.79 -13.20 27.47
N ARG A 107 19.30 -12.24 26.72
CA ARG A 107 18.43 -11.35 25.94
C ARG A 107 17.51 -12.26 25.11
N ALA A 108 16.19 -12.07 25.24
CA ALA A 108 15.22 -12.77 24.39
C ALA A 108 15.64 -12.58 22.92
N PRO A 109 15.69 -13.63 22.10
CA PRO A 109 16.08 -13.47 20.70
C PRO A 109 15.17 -12.45 20.06
N LEU A 110 15.77 -11.50 19.32
CA LEU A 110 15.03 -10.41 18.65
C LEU A 110 14.05 -10.97 17.65
N GLY A 111 14.39 -12.09 17.00
CA GLY A 111 13.50 -12.73 16.01
C GLY A 111 13.94 -14.14 15.65
N GLU A 112 13.05 -14.84 14.99
CA GLU A 112 13.25 -16.21 14.47
C GLU A 112 12.67 -16.32 13.06
N GLN A 113 13.18 -17.24 12.25
CA GLN A 113 12.62 -17.55 10.95
C GLN A 113 11.75 -18.81 11.05
N LYS A 114 10.47 -18.70 10.71
CA LYS A 114 9.51 -19.82 10.64
C LYS A 114 9.06 -20.04 9.18
N GLY A 115 9.75 -20.90 8.47
CA GLY A 115 9.50 -21.09 7.05
C GLY A 115 9.73 -19.79 6.27
N ASP A 116 8.71 -19.28 5.57
CA ASP A 116 8.76 -18.03 4.81
C ASP A 116 8.48 -16.77 5.69
N THR A 117 8.20 -16.96 6.98
CA THR A 117 7.81 -15.91 7.92
C THR A 117 8.96 -15.52 8.83
N SER A 118 9.34 -14.25 8.83
CA SER A 118 10.23 -13.67 9.84
C SER A 118 9.37 -13.23 11.03
N GLN A 119 9.58 -13.86 12.19
CA GLN A 119 8.86 -13.55 13.42
C GLN A 119 9.76 -12.82 14.40
N PHE A 120 9.30 -11.69 14.91
CA PHE A 120 10.00 -10.85 15.88
C PHE A 120 9.26 -10.86 17.22
N ASN A 121 9.99 -10.97 18.33
CA ASN A 121 9.43 -10.87 19.66
C ASN A 121 9.25 -9.39 20.04
N ALA A 122 8.02 -8.93 20.24
CA ALA A 122 7.71 -7.53 20.54
C ALA A 122 8.42 -7.03 21.82
N LYS A 123 8.56 -7.90 22.85
CA LYS A 123 9.23 -7.54 24.11
C LYS A 123 10.73 -7.27 24.00
N ALA A 124 11.35 -7.72 22.91
CA ALA A 124 12.78 -7.46 22.66
C ALA A 124 13.05 -6.03 22.20
N PHE A 125 11.99 -5.30 21.80
CA PHE A 125 12.07 -3.91 21.33
C PHE A 125 11.46 -2.98 22.37
N LYS A 126 12.25 -2.01 22.83
CA LYS A 126 11.84 -1.06 23.86
C LYS A 126 11.04 0.07 23.23
N THR A 127 9.77 0.15 23.56
CA THR A 127 8.86 1.22 23.12
C THR A 127 8.33 1.99 24.32
N ALA A 128 7.95 3.25 24.09
CA ALA A 128 7.25 4.02 25.12
C ALA A 128 5.93 3.34 25.53
N PRO A 129 5.44 3.52 26.76
CA PRO A 129 4.22 2.86 27.24
C PRO A 129 2.96 3.17 26.43
N ASP A 130 2.94 4.28 25.71
CA ASP A 130 1.86 4.76 24.84
C ASP A 130 2.16 4.62 23.34
N ALA A 131 3.20 3.83 23.00
CA ALA A 131 3.60 3.61 21.61
C ALA A 131 2.59 2.75 20.83
N SER A 132 2.52 3.02 19.55
CA SER A 132 1.74 2.24 18.58
C SER A 132 2.50 1.04 18.02
N ALA A 133 1.80 0.19 17.25
CA ALA A 133 2.46 -0.87 16.49
C ALA A 133 3.41 -0.32 15.42
N GLU A 134 3.16 0.87 14.85
CA GLU A 134 4.09 1.55 13.94
C GLU A 134 5.43 1.84 14.64
N ASP A 135 5.37 2.40 15.87
CA ASP A 135 6.57 2.69 16.65
C ASP A 135 7.37 1.41 16.99
N LEU A 136 6.66 0.31 17.20
CA LEU A 136 7.28 -0.99 17.46
C LEU A 136 7.96 -1.55 16.21
N VAL A 137 7.27 -1.59 15.07
CA VAL A 137 7.81 -2.23 13.86
C VAL A 137 8.97 -1.44 13.26
N THR A 138 8.99 -0.11 13.40
CA THR A 138 10.10 0.73 12.92
C THR A 138 11.42 0.51 13.65
N LYS A 139 11.38 -0.17 14.80
CA LYS A 139 12.57 -0.60 15.54
C LYS A 139 13.10 -1.96 15.08
N MET A 140 12.36 -2.68 14.22
CA MET A 140 12.75 -4.01 13.78
C MET A 140 13.76 -3.95 12.63
N PRO A 141 14.76 -4.84 12.60
CA PRO A 141 15.69 -4.92 11.49
C PRO A 141 14.95 -5.14 10.15
N GLY A 142 15.33 -4.40 9.12
CA GLY A 142 14.74 -4.49 7.79
C GLY A 142 13.35 -3.86 7.66
N VAL A 143 12.87 -3.15 8.68
CA VAL A 143 11.65 -2.33 8.62
C VAL A 143 12.01 -0.86 8.68
N GLN A 144 11.45 -0.06 7.79
CA GLN A 144 11.68 1.38 7.73
C GLN A 144 10.42 2.11 7.26
N VAL A 145 10.37 3.40 7.56
CA VAL A 145 9.36 4.31 6.97
C VAL A 145 10.05 5.11 5.88
N GLN A 146 9.58 4.99 4.66
CA GLN A 146 10.03 5.78 3.53
C GLN A 146 8.82 6.45 2.87
N ASP A 147 8.89 7.75 2.68
CA ASP A 147 7.80 8.57 2.10
C ASP A 147 6.44 8.32 2.77
N GLY A 148 6.46 8.18 4.11
CA GLY A 148 5.26 7.92 4.92
C GLY A 148 4.67 6.52 4.79
N ARG A 149 5.34 5.61 4.08
CA ARG A 149 4.94 4.21 3.92
C ARG A 149 5.88 3.28 4.66
N ILE A 150 5.31 2.26 5.25
CA ILE A 150 6.11 1.23 5.92
C ILE A 150 6.60 0.24 4.88
N GLN A 151 7.90 0.09 4.83
CA GLN A 151 8.58 -0.94 4.07
C GLN A 151 9.13 -1.99 5.01
N ALA A 152 8.90 -3.25 4.68
CA ALA A 152 9.48 -4.38 5.37
C ALA A 152 10.26 -5.24 4.36
N GLN A 153 11.54 -5.51 4.69
CA GLN A 153 12.42 -6.27 3.79
C GLN A 153 12.50 -5.66 2.38
N GLY A 154 12.52 -4.31 2.29
CA GLY A 154 12.64 -3.58 1.04
C GLY A 154 11.37 -3.46 0.19
N GLU A 155 10.25 -4.01 0.65
CA GLU A 155 8.95 -3.92 -0.03
C GLU A 155 7.93 -3.17 0.81
N GLU A 156 7.06 -2.41 0.14
CA GLU A 156 5.94 -1.73 0.80
C GLU A 156 4.99 -2.75 1.44
N VAL A 157 4.69 -2.57 2.73
CA VAL A 157 3.68 -3.38 3.42
C VAL A 157 2.30 -2.95 2.92
N ARG A 158 1.59 -3.89 2.32
CA ARG A 158 0.27 -3.64 1.72
C ARG A 158 -0.88 -4.26 2.48
N GLN A 159 -0.57 -5.09 3.46
CA GLN A 159 -1.59 -5.78 4.24
C GLN A 159 -1.19 -5.90 5.70
N ILE A 160 -2.17 -5.68 6.58
CA ILE A 160 -2.04 -5.97 8.01
C ILE A 160 -3.00 -7.08 8.38
N MET A 161 -2.51 -7.95 9.26
CA MET A 161 -3.31 -8.95 9.93
C MET A 161 -3.18 -8.80 11.45
N ILE A 162 -4.21 -9.19 12.17
CA ILE A 162 -4.18 -9.32 13.62
C ILE A 162 -4.68 -10.73 13.95
N ASP A 163 -3.84 -11.53 14.59
CA ASP A 163 -4.08 -12.96 14.87
C ASP A 163 -4.50 -13.76 13.62
N GLY A 164 -3.83 -13.49 12.48
CA GLY A 164 -4.09 -14.14 11.20
C GLY A 164 -5.32 -13.67 10.43
N LYS A 165 -6.07 -12.70 10.93
CA LYS A 165 -7.22 -12.10 10.26
C LYS A 165 -6.84 -10.77 9.64
N ARG A 166 -7.26 -10.56 8.38
CA ARG A 166 -7.01 -9.30 7.68
C ARG A 166 -7.70 -8.13 8.39
N TYR A 167 -6.93 -7.10 8.68
CA TYR A 167 -7.49 -5.83 9.11
C TYR A 167 -7.94 -5.06 7.87
N THR A 168 -9.22 -4.75 7.78
CA THR A 168 -9.80 -3.98 6.67
C THR A 168 -9.73 -2.50 7.00
N GLY A 169 -8.91 -1.77 6.28
CA GLY A 169 -8.72 -0.33 6.36
C GLY A 169 -7.95 0.09 5.11
N GLU A 170 -7.99 1.36 4.77
CA GLU A 170 -7.40 1.86 3.54
C GLU A 170 -5.91 2.07 3.62
N ASP A 171 -5.45 2.52 4.78
CA ASP A 171 -4.06 2.84 5.01
C ASP A 171 -3.46 1.91 6.07
N VAL A 172 -2.48 1.16 5.62
CA VAL A 172 -1.67 0.26 6.46
C VAL A 172 -1.02 1.00 7.63
N THR A 173 -0.56 2.22 7.40
CA THR A 173 0.11 3.05 8.40
C THR A 173 -0.86 3.49 9.47
N SER A 174 -2.02 4.02 9.09
CA SER A 174 -3.10 4.40 10.01
C SER A 174 -3.61 3.21 10.83
N ALA A 175 -3.73 2.04 10.19
CA ALA A 175 -4.11 0.81 10.89
C ALA A 175 -3.11 0.44 11.99
N MET A 176 -1.80 0.52 11.70
CA MET A 176 -0.75 0.23 12.70
C MET A 176 -0.69 1.25 13.84
N ARG A 177 -0.99 2.52 13.57
CA ARG A 177 -1.09 3.56 14.60
C ARG A 177 -2.26 3.34 15.56
N ASN A 178 -3.32 2.67 15.11
CA ASN A 178 -4.49 2.36 15.94
C ASN A 178 -4.32 1.10 16.81
N ILE A 179 -3.22 0.37 16.65
CA ILE A 179 -2.90 -0.80 17.48
C ILE A 179 -1.85 -0.38 18.52
N SER A 180 -2.14 -0.60 19.80
CA SER A 180 -1.17 -0.34 20.87
C SER A 180 -0.06 -1.38 20.87
N SER A 181 1.20 -0.97 21.01
CA SER A 181 2.36 -1.87 21.03
C SER A 181 2.32 -2.85 22.20
N ASP A 182 1.73 -2.48 23.35
CA ASP A 182 1.61 -3.34 24.55
C ASP A 182 0.66 -4.52 24.38
N MET A 183 -0.18 -4.52 23.35
CA MET A 183 -1.04 -5.65 23.00
C MET A 183 -0.32 -6.74 22.23
N ILE A 184 0.84 -6.42 21.65
CA ILE A 184 1.53 -7.29 20.69
C ILE A 184 2.51 -8.19 21.43
N GLU A 185 2.43 -9.48 21.15
CA GLU A 185 3.38 -10.50 21.63
C GLU A 185 4.47 -10.75 20.59
N ASN A 186 4.07 -10.96 19.33
CA ASN A 186 4.96 -11.20 18.21
C ASN A 186 4.51 -10.42 16.98
N VAL A 187 5.47 -10.07 16.14
CA VAL A 187 5.26 -9.47 14.83
C VAL A 187 5.79 -10.42 13.76
N GLN A 188 4.94 -10.81 12.82
CA GLN A 188 5.29 -11.71 11.74
C GLN A 188 5.30 -10.93 10.42
N VAL A 189 6.38 -11.07 9.66
CA VAL A 189 6.55 -10.43 8.33
C VAL A 189 6.69 -11.53 7.29
N PHE A 190 5.79 -11.54 6.31
CA PHE A 190 5.76 -12.54 5.24
C PHE A 190 5.04 -12.04 3.99
N ASP A 191 5.13 -12.80 2.90
CA ASP A 191 4.40 -12.55 1.66
C ASP A 191 3.11 -13.37 1.66
N ALA A 192 1.98 -12.71 1.96
CA ALA A 192 0.68 -13.38 1.98
C ALA A 192 0.21 -13.73 0.58
N GLN A 193 -0.31 -14.93 0.41
CA GLN A 193 -0.96 -15.38 -0.82
C GLN A 193 -2.29 -14.66 -1.03
N SER A 194 -2.73 -14.58 -2.29
CA SER A 194 -4.09 -14.18 -2.62
C SER A 194 -5.11 -15.17 -2.03
N ASP A 195 -6.36 -14.76 -1.91
CA ASP A 195 -7.44 -15.63 -1.43
C ASP A 195 -7.66 -16.85 -2.34
N GLN A 196 -7.49 -16.66 -3.65
CA GLN A 196 -7.57 -17.73 -4.64
C GLN A 196 -6.41 -18.71 -4.48
N ALA A 197 -5.17 -18.22 -4.40
CA ALA A 197 -3.99 -19.05 -4.25
C ALA A 197 -3.99 -19.81 -2.90
N ALA A 198 -4.39 -19.17 -1.82
CA ALA A 198 -4.52 -19.79 -0.50
C ALA A 198 -5.54 -20.93 -0.46
N PHE A 199 -6.61 -20.85 -1.25
CA PHE A 199 -7.60 -21.93 -1.34
C PHE A 199 -7.18 -23.04 -2.33
N SER A 200 -6.72 -22.64 -3.52
CA SER A 200 -6.37 -23.59 -4.60
C SER A 200 -5.01 -24.26 -4.37
N GLY A 201 -4.12 -23.60 -3.65
CA GLY A 201 -2.71 -23.96 -3.56
C GLY A 201 -1.96 -23.83 -4.89
N PHE A 202 -2.58 -23.18 -5.89
CA PHE A 202 -1.94 -22.74 -7.12
C PHE A 202 -1.62 -21.27 -7.00
N GLU A 203 -0.36 -20.91 -7.13
CA GLU A 203 0.07 -19.51 -7.03
C GLU A 203 -0.43 -18.73 -8.24
N ASP A 204 -0.91 -17.53 -8.01
CA ASP A 204 -1.36 -16.61 -9.07
C ASP A 204 -0.39 -15.43 -9.25
N GLY A 205 0.75 -15.47 -8.54
CA GLY A 205 1.76 -14.40 -8.52
C GLY A 205 1.32 -13.13 -7.81
N ASN A 206 0.15 -13.12 -7.17
CA ASN A 206 -0.38 -11.98 -6.42
C ASN A 206 -0.09 -12.17 -4.93
N ARG A 207 1.14 -11.89 -4.53
CA ARG A 207 1.54 -11.88 -3.12
C ARG A 207 1.64 -10.47 -2.59
N LEU A 208 1.20 -10.27 -1.36
CA LEU A 208 1.24 -8.98 -0.67
C LEU A 208 2.17 -9.06 0.53
N LYS A 209 3.13 -8.13 0.62
CA LYS A 209 3.93 -7.96 1.82
C LYS A 209 3.00 -7.68 2.99
N THR A 210 3.02 -8.54 4.00
CA THR A 210 2.07 -8.56 5.10
C THR A 210 2.79 -8.51 6.44
N ILE A 211 2.26 -7.71 7.35
CA ILE A 211 2.61 -7.76 8.77
C ILE A 211 1.42 -8.34 9.53
N ASN A 212 1.66 -9.41 10.30
CA ASN A 212 0.67 -10.00 11.18
C ASN A 212 1.08 -9.76 12.64
N PHE A 213 0.22 -9.10 13.41
CA PHE A 213 0.40 -8.89 14.83
C PHE A 213 -0.27 -10.03 15.59
N ILE A 214 0.53 -10.79 16.33
CA ILE A 214 0.02 -11.78 17.26
C ILE A 214 -0.21 -11.10 18.60
N THR A 215 -1.46 -11.08 19.06
CA THR A 215 -1.83 -10.40 20.30
C THR A 215 -1.60 -11.28 21.52
N ARG A 216 -1.21 -10.65 22.63
CA ARG A 216 -1.09 -11.28 23.93
C ARG A 216 -2.44 -11.82 24.39
N LYS A 217 -2.48 -13.00 24.94
CA LYS A 217 -3.72 -13.68 25.37
C LYS A 217 -4.51 -12.86 26.41
N ASP A 218 -3.80 -12.19 27.35
CA ASP A 218 -4.36 -11.33 28.40
C ASP A 218 -4.89 -9.97 27.86
N ARG A 219 -4.68 -9.65 26.58
CA ARG A 219 -5.07 -8.38 25.93
C ARG A 219 -6.16 -8.53 24.88
N ARG A 220 -6.76 -9.72 24.76
CA ARG A 220 -7.79 -10.00 23.73
C ARG A 220 -9.19 -9.54 24.09
N GLN A 221 -9.41 -9.10 25.34
CA GLN A 221 -10.71 -8.60 25.81
C GLN A 221 -10.53 -7.28 26.56
N GLY A 222 -11.19 -6.22 26.08
CA GLY A 222 -11.11 -4.91 26.72
C GLY A 222 -11.24 -3.75 25.76
N TYR A 223 -10.77 -2.60 26.20
CA TYR A 223 -10.80 -1.33 25.47
C TYR A 223 -9.40 -0.71 25.47
N THR A 224 -9.00 -0.18 24.33
CA THR A 224 -7.86 0.74 24.22
C THR A 224 -8.30 1.96 23.42
N GLY A 225 -7.74 3.11 23.73
CA GLY A 225 -8.07 4.29 22.96
C GLY A 225 -7.28 5.50 23.40
N LYS A 226 -7.45 6.58 22.63
CA LYS A 226 -6.91 7.90 22.92
C LYS A 226 -7.91 8.96 22.54
N ILE A 227 -8.08 9.94 23.39
CA ILE A 227 -8.83 11.16 23.12
C ILE A 227 -7.85 12.32 23.29
N SER A 228 -7.88 13.26 22.38
CA SER A 228 -7.03 14.44 22.45
C SER A 228 -7.80 15.68 21.97
N ALA A 229 -7.55 16.81 22.62
CA ALA A 229 -8.05 18.10 22.20
C ALA A 229 -6.97 19.17 22.44
N GLY A 230 -6.84 20.08 21.51
CA GLY A 230 -5.85 21.16 21.58
C GLY A 230 -6.33 22.42 20.89
N TYR A 231 -5.83 23.56 21.37
CA TYR A 231 -6.07 24.88 20.81
C TYR A 231 -4.77 25.67 20.82
N GLY A 232 -4.54 26.47 19.79
CA GLY A 232 -3.29 27.17 19.56
C GLY A 232 -3.45 28.58 19.03
N THR A 233 -2.30 29.18 18.69
CA THR A 233 -2.25 30.48 18.00
C THR A 233 -2.86 30.37 16.61
N ASP A 234 -3.22 31.50 16.01
CA ASP A 234 -3.79 31.60 14.67
C ASP A 234 -5.03 30.72 14.47
N GLU A 235 -5.87 30.63 15.54
CA GLU A 235 -7.10 29.83 15.56
C GLU A 235 -6.88 28.34 15.20
N ARG A 236 -5.68 27.82 15.45
CA ARG A 236 -5.37 26.41 15.21
C ARG A 236 -6.02 25.54 16.27
N TYR A 237 -6.69 24.50 15.83
CA TYR A 237 -7.38 23.57 16.73
C TYR A 237 -7.27 22.13 16.25
N MET A 238 -7.41 21.22 17.18
CA MET A 238 -7.64 19.80 16.90
C MET A 238 -8.46 19.16 18.01
N ALA A 239 -9.35 18.26 17.62
CA ALA A 239 -10.02 17.33 18.53
C ALA A 239 -10.12 15.97 17.86
N GLY A 240 -9.65 14.93 18.53
CA GLY A 240 -9.64 13.60 17.97
C GLY A 240 -9.88 12.52 19.02
N ALA A 241 -10.47 11.41 18.56
CA ALA A 241 -10.68 10.21 19.35
C ALA A 241 -10.44 8.96 18.51
N ALA A 242 -9.80 7.96 19.10
CA ALA A 242 -9.67 6.63 18.54
C ALA A 242 -9.91 5.61 19.66
N ILE A 243 -10.96 4.80 19.54
CA ILE A 243 -11.38 3.85 20.59
C ILE A 243 -11.51 2.47 19.94
N ASN A 244 -10.81 1.50 20.51
CA ASN A 244 -10.86 0.11 20.10
C ASN A 244 -11.51 -0.74 21.17
N TYR A 245 -12.46 -1.55 20.78
CA TYR A 245 -13.07 -2.60 21.58
C TYR A 245 -12.66 -3.97 21.06
N PHE A 246 -12.21 -4.82 21.98
CA PHE A 246 -11.79 -6.19 21.67
C PHE A 246 -12.57 -7.20 22.52
N ASN A 247 -13.10 -8.20 21.88
CA ASN A 247 -13.69 -9.36 22.53
C ASN A 247 -13.43 -10.61 21.68
N ASN A 248 -12.22 -11.17 21.79
CA ASN A 248 -11.72 -12.28 20.98
C ASN A 248 -11.79 -12.00 19.48
N ASP A 249 -12.75 -12.61 18.77
CA ASP A 249 -12.94 -12.43 17.34
C ASP A 249 -13.59 -11.09 16.98
N ARG A 250 -14.39 -10.52 17.90
CA ARG A 250 -15.04 -9.23 17.68
C ARG A 250 -14.10 -8.09 17.98
N ARG A 251 -13.96 -7.20 17.00
CA ARG A 251 -13.18 -5.96 17.11
C ARG A 251 -13.99 -4.82 16.52
N ILE A 252 -14.04 -3.73 17.24
CA ILE A 252 -14.69 -2.51 16.79
C ILE A 252 -13.73 -1.37 17.06
N THR A 253 -13.39 -0.61 16.02
CA THR A 253 -12.61 0.61 16.14
C THR A 253 -13.48 1.78 15.70
N VAL A 254 -13.59 2.81 16.54
CA VAL A 254 -14.25 4.07 16.20
C VAL A 254 -13.21 5.17 16.24
N THR A 255 -13.12 5.95 15.17
CA THR A 255 -12.22 7.09 15.06
C THR A 255 -13.00 8.35 14.70
N GLY A 256 -12.57 9.48 15.23
CA GLY A 256 -13.11 10.79 14.89
C GLY A 256 -12.01 11.83 14.97
N LEU A 257 -12.04 12.81 14.04
CA LEU A 257 -11.10 13.91 13.99
C LEU A 257 -11.76 15.15 13.43
N THR A 258 -11.51 16.29 14.06
CA THR A 258 -11.72 17.62 13.49
C THR A 258 -10.50 18.49 13.74
N ASN A 259 -9.99 19.18 12.73
CA ASN A 259 -8.79 19.99 12.87
C ASN A 259 -8.55 20.91 11.66
N ASN A 260 -7.72 21.96 11.88
CA ASN A 260 -7.18 22.83 10.83
C ASN A 260 -5.62 22.87 10.82
N ILE A 261 -5.00 21.76 11.26
CA ILE A 261 -3.55 21.60 11.34
C ILE A 261 -3.04 20.49 10.41
N ASN A 262 -3.74 20.27 9.32
CA ASN A 262 -3.38 19.31 8.27
C ASN A 262 -3.27 17.85 8.76
N MET A 263 -4.00 17.43 9.79
CA MET A 263 -4.15 16.02 10.13
C MET A 263 -5.27 15.40 9.29
N PHE A 264 -5.08 14.17 8.80
CA PHE A 264 -6.07 13.47 7.96
C PHE A 264 -6.87 12.42 8.70
N ASP A 265 -6.27 11.81 9.69
CA ASP A 265 -6.87 10.79 10.55
C ASP A 265 -6.33 10.95 11.97
N PHE A 266 -7.06 10.43 12.94
CA PHE A 266 -6.63 10.38 14.33
C PHE A 266 -6.44 8.94 14.76
N SER A 267 -5.35 8.69 15.46
CA SER A 267 -4.98 7.35 15.91
C SER A 267 -4.40 7.36 17.33
N ILE A 268 -4.34 6.17 17.96
CA ILE A 268 -3.76 6.01 19.30
C ILE A 268 -2.28 6.44 19.32
N GLY A 269 -1.54 6.18 18.24
CA GLY A 269 -0.13 6.57 18.10
C GLY A 269 0.09 8.04 17.79
N GLU A 270 -0.96 8.82 17.56
CA GLU A 270 -0.82 10.25 17.24
C GLU A 270 -0.34 11.03 18.45
N THR A 271 0.66 11.86 18.22
CA THR A 271 1.20 12.75 19.23
C THR A 271 0.99 14.17 18.75
N PRO A 272 0.07 14.92 19.36
CA PRO A 272 -0.13 16.32 19.04
C PRO A 272 1.17 17.11 19.23
N GLY A 273 1.56 17.90 18.23
CA GLY A 273 2.84 18.61 18.22
C GLY A 273 4.07 17.75 17.91
N GLY A 274 3.93 16.44 17.74
CA GLY A 274 4.90 15.65 17.00
C GLY A 274 4.65 15.89 15.53
N GLY A 275 5.71 16.16 14.75
CA GLY A 275 5.59 16.48 13.33
C GLY A 275 4.68 15.52 12.57
N MET A 276 4.11 15.99 11.49
CA MET A 276 3.15 15.26 10.69
C MET A 276 3.71 13.92 10.22
N ARG A 277 3.43 12.85 10.98
CA ARG A 277 3.87 11.50 10.65
C ARG A 277 3.16 11.00 9.42
N GLY A 278 3.93 10.74 8.40
CA GLY A 278 3.55 9.85 7.31
C GLY A 278 2.43 10.34 6.42
N ARG A 279 2.76 11.23 5.50
CA ARG A 279 1.85 11.62 4.43
C ARG A 279 2.33 11.07 3.09
N ARG A 280 1.35 10.67 2.29
CA ARG A 280 1.50 10.44 0.86
C ARG A 280 2.00 11.72 0.19
N GLY A 281 3.28 12.02 0.30
CA GLY A 281 3.99 12.86 -0.63
C GLY A 281 4.50 11.92 -1.72
N GLY A 282 4.13 12.15 -2.95
CA GLY A 282 4.85 11.57 -4.06
C GLY A 282 6.32 11.98 -4.00
N TRP A 283 7.17 11.36 -4.75
CA TRP A 283 8.61 11.59 -4.86
C TRP A 283 9.04 13.03 -4.52
N GLY A 284 9.51 13.24 -3.30
CA GLY A 284 9.90 14.54 -2.78
C GLY A 284 9.15 14.83 -1.47
N GLY A 285 9.64 14.30 -0.34
CA GLY A 285 9.01 14.30 0.98
C GLY A 285 8.69 15.68 1.54
N GLY A 286 7.84 16.43 0.86
CA GLY A 286 7.36 17.75 1.26
C GLY A 286 6.21 17.68 2.25
N SER A 287 6.06 18.73 3.04
CA SER A 287 4.87 19.00 3.84
C SER A 287 3.63 18.97 2.96
N PRO A 288 2.45 18.66 3.53
CA PRO A 288 1.20 18.77 2.79
C PRO A 288 1.04 20.15 2.18
N THR A 289 0.72 20.18 0.92
CA THR A 289 0.41 21.41 0.21
C THR A 289 -0.93 21.96 0.65
N GLY A 290 -0.98 23.26 0.92
CA GLY A 290 -2.17 23.94 1.37
C GLY A 290 -2.45 23.86 2.88
N ILE A 291 -3.42 24.64 3.31
CA ILE A 291 -4.02 24.59 4.64
C ILE A 291 -5.29 23.77 4.53
N ILE A 292 -5.40 22.72 5.34
CA ILE A 292 -6.44 21.74 5.24
C ILE A 292 -7.25 21.69 6.54
N ASN A 293 -8.55 22.01 6.43
CA ASN A 293 -9.54 21.67 7.43
C ASN A 293 -10.01 20.25 7.17
N THR A 294 -9.96 19.40 8.17
CA THR A 294 -10.41 18.02 8.05
C THR A 294 -11.39 17.66 9.14
N ASN A 295 -12.54 17.10 8.73
CA ASN A 295 -13.49 16.40 9.58
C ASN A 295 -13.55 14.95 9.10
N ASN A 296 -13.25 14.01 9.98
CA ASN A 296 -13.21 12.59 9.65
C ASN A 296 -13.94 11.78 10.72
N PHE A 297 -14.73 10.80 10.30
CA PHE A 297 -15.35 9.83 11.16
C PHE A 297 -15.21 8.44 10.57
N GLY A 298 -14.71 7.48 11.34
CA GLY A 298 -14.47 6.11 10.88
C GLY A 298 -15.00 5.07 11.86
N VAL A 299 -15.55 3.99 11.31
CA VAL A 299 -15.92 2.79 12.07
C VAL A 299 -15.34 1.57 11.35
N ASN A 300 -14.55 0.78 12.07
CA ASN A 300 -14.09 -0.51 11.60
C ASN A 300 -14.72 -1.61 12.46
N TYR A 301 -15.32 -2.60 11.83
CA TYR A 301 -15.96 -3.74 12.46
C TYR A 301 -15.36 -5.03 11.92
N GLN A 302 -15.03 -5.96 12.81
CA GLN A 302 -14.57 -7.30 12.47
C GLN A 302 -15.18 -8.30 13.47
N ASP A 303 -15.76 -9.38 12.94
CA ASP A 303 -16.34 -10.43 13.78
C ASP A 303 -16.43 -11.76 13.01
N LYS A 304 -16.75 -12.81 13.75
CA LYS A 304 -17.12 -14.11 13.19
C LYS A 304 -18.59 -14.40 13.49
N TRP A 305 -19.41 -14.41 12.44
CA TRP A 305 -20.84 -14.70 12.56
C TRP A 305 -21.09 -16.21 12.51
N GLY A 306 -21.35 -16.79 13.67
CA GLY A 306 -21.44 -18.24 13.82
C GLY A 306 -20.08 -18.92 13.56
N LYS A 307 -20.12 -20.19 13.06
CA LYS A 307 -18.92 -20.99 12.83
C LYS A 307 -18.35 -20.87 11.40
N LYS A 308 -19.11 -20.25 10.48
CA LYS A 308 -18.84 -20.33 9.04
C LYS A 308 -18.57 -19.02 8.33
N MET A 309 -18.90 -17.88 8.94
CA MET A 309 -18.82 -16.60 8.27
C MET A 309 -17.86 -15.66 9.01
N ASP A 310 -16.82 -15.21 8.33
CA ASP A 310 -15.94 -14.14 8.76
C ASP A 310 -16.38 -12.85 8.07
N VAL A 311 -16.63 -11.80 8.87
CA VAL A 311 -17.15 -10.50 8.41
C VAL A 311 -16.19 -9.42 8.84
N SER A 312 -15.84 -8.54 7.94
CA SER A 312 -15.20 -7.28 8.24
C SER A 312 -15.80 -6.16 7.40
N ALA A 313 -15.97 -5.00 8.01
CA ALA A 313 -16.51 -3.81 7.37
C ALA A 313 -15.79 -2.58 7.89
N ASN A 314 -15.56 -1.62 7.01
CA ASN A 314 -15.02 -0.32 7.33
C ASN A 314 -15.89 0.75 6.67
N TYR A 315 -16.36 1.68 7.46
CA TYR A 315 -17.01 2.89 6.97
C TYR A 315 -16.17 4.10 7.36
N ASN A 316 -16.00 5.01 6.42
CA ASN A 316 -15.30 6.28 6.62
C ASN A 316 -16.08 7.42 5.97
N TYR A 317 -16.33 8.46 6.75
CA TYR A 317 -16.79 9.77 6.28
C TYR A 317 -15.62 10.74 6.36
N THR A 318 -15.41 11.50 5.30
CA THR A 318 -14.33 12.50 5.22
C THR A 318 -14.90 13.77 4.60
N ASN A 319 -14.75 14.88 5.31
CA ASN A 319 -14.98 16.22 4.78
C ASN A 319 -13.66 17.00 4.87
N ARG A 320 -13.22 17.58 3.78
CA ARG A 320 -12.00 18.40 3.69
C ARG A 320 -12.27 19.69 2.96
N ASP A 321 -11.69 20.77 3.46
CA ASP A 321 -11.62 22.08 2.79
C ASP A 321 -10.12 22.43 2.70
N ILE A 322 -9.60 22.52 1.48
CA ILE A 322 -8.17 22.68 1.17
C ILE A 322 -8.00 24.03 0.48
N VAL A 323 -7.21 24.92 1.07
CA VAL A 323 -6.78 26.17 0.46
C VAL A 323 -5.30 26.09 0.15
N ASN A 324 -4.93 26.25 -1.11
CA ASN A 324 -3.55 26.08 -1.57
C ASN A 324 -3.16 27.11 -2.62
N ASP A 325 -2.35 28.10 -2.20
CA ASP A 325 -1.71 29.02 -3.11
C ASP A 325 -0.42 28.39 -3.63
N GLN A 326 -0.20 28.49 -4.93
CA GLN A 326 0.97 27.94 -5.58
C GLN A 326 1.64 28.98 -6.47
N TYR A 327 2.95 29.00 -6.40
CA TYR A 327 3.80 29.64 -7.40
C TYR A 327 4.45 28.56 -8.25
N ARG A 328 4.37 28.69 -9.58
CA ARG A 328 4.96 27.76 -10.54
C ARG A 328 5.90 28.51 -11.46
N PHE A 329 7.09 27.95 -11.61
CA PHE A 329 8.07 28.38 -12.60
C PHE A 329 8.36 27.21 -13.55
N ARG A 330 8.32 27.46 -14.85
CA ARG A 330 8.58 26.46 -15.87
C ARG A 330 9.59 26.99 -16.86
N ASP A 331 10.61 26.21 -17.10
CA ASP A 331 11.64 26.44 -18.11
C ASP A 331 11.45 25.45 -19.24
N PHE A 332 11.18 25.98 -20.43
CA PHE A 332 10.82 25.14 -21.55
C PHE A 332 12.01 24.62 -22.33
N VAL A 333 11.93 23.35 -22.72
CA VAL A 333 12.80 22.76 -23.72
C VAL A 333 12.34 23.27 -25.12
N SER A 334 12.71 24.50 -25.52
CA SER A 334 12.29 25.11 -26.78
C SER A 334 13.47 25.59 -27.61
N ASP A 335 13.31 25.77 -28.97
CA ASP A 335 14.34 26.36 -29.82
C ASP A 335 14.49 27.87 -29.59
N GLU A 336 13.46 28.49 -29.03
CA GLU A 336 13.50 29.87 -28.55
C GLU A 336 14.29 29.90 -27.24
N ALA A 337 15.47 30.49 -27.28
CA ALA A 337 16.33 30.58 -26.11
C ALA A 337 15.63 31.41 -25.01
N GLY A 338 15.48 30.77 -23.82
CA GLY A 338 14.96 31.46 -22.65
C GLY A 338 13.44 31.56 -22.55
N LEU A 339 12.66 30.77 -23.29
CA LEU A 339 11.22 30.72 -23.10
C LEU A 339 10.86 30.16 -21.72
N GLN A 340 10.17 30.97 -20.91
CA GLN A 340 9.83 30.70 -19.52
C GLN A 340 8.36 31.03 -19.26
N TYR A 341 7.82 30.39 -18.22
CA TYR A 341 6.45 30.56 -17.78
C TYR A 341 6.41 30.67 -16.26
N THR A 342 5.68 31.65 -15.76
CA THR A 342 5.35 31.78 -14.34
C THR A 342 3.84 31.75 -14.16
N GLU A 343 3.40 31.19 -13.04
CA GLU A 343 1.98 31.13 -12.68
C GLU A 343 1.83 31.28 -11.17
N ASP A 344 0.99 32.20 -10.76
CA ASP A 344 0.44 32.29 -9.43
C ASP A 344 -0.99 31.72 -9.45
N SER A 345 -1.25 30.70 -8.64
CA SER A 345 -2.57 30.09 -8.56
C SER A 345 -3.10 30.01 -7.13
N ASN A 346 -4.38 30.29 -6.99
CA ASN A 346 -5.16 30.12 -5.78
C ASN A 346 -6.17 29.00 -6.01
N ASN A 347 -6.02 27.91 -5.26
CA ASN A 347 -6.89 26.74 -5.37
C ASN A 347 -7.64 26.52 -4.07
N ARG A 348 -8.92 26.29 -4.18
CA ARG A 348 -9.76 25.86 -3.07
C ARG A 348 -10.54 24.63 -3.49
N ASP A 349 -10.31 23.52 -2.79
CA ASP A 349 -10.95 22.24 -3.03
C ASP A 349 -11.73 21.81 -1.78
N ARG A 350 -12.98 21.47 -1.95
CA ARG A 350 -13.84 20.91 -0.91
C ARG A 350 -14.25 19.51 -1.30
N GLU A 351 -13.94 18.57 -0.45
CA GLU A 351 -14.26 17.16 -0.64
C GLU A 351 -15.23 16.71 0.47
N ASP A 352 -16.33 16.08 0.09
CA ASP A 352 -17.30 15.45 0.99
C ASP A 352 -17.49 14.00 0.54
N GLY A 353 -17.02 13.05 1.32
CA GLY A 353 -16.91 11.67 0.88
C GLY A 353 -17.36 10.62 1.88
N HIS A 354 -18.15 9.67 1.41
CA HIS A 354 -18.55 8.46 2.13
C HIS A 354 -17.92 7.24 1.50
N ARG A 355 -17.30 6.39 2.30
CA ARG A 355 -16.70 5.14 1.82
C ARG A 355 -17.09 3.97 2.71
N LEU A 356 -17.50 2.88 2.08
CA LEU A 356 -17.82 1.62 2.73
C LEU A 356 -17.05 0.49 2.05
N ASN A 357 -16.23 -0.21 2.83
CA ASN A 357 -15.54 -1.42 2.39
C ASN A 357 -16.03 -2.58 3.22
N MET A 358 -16.33 -3.71 2.58
CA MET A 358 -16.74 -4.92 3.27
C MET A 358 -15.99 -6.13 2.73
N ARG A 359 -15.82 -7.12 3.59
CA ARG A 359 -15.32 -8.45 3.23
C ARG A 359 -16.14 -9.49 3.96
N LEU A 360 -16.84 -10.32 3.21
CA LEU A 360 -17.69 -11.39 3.68
C LEU A 360 -17.11 -12.71 3.17
N GLN A 361 -16.54 -13.50 4.07
CA GLN A 361 -16.04 -14.84 3.73
C GLN A 361 -16.96 -15.88 4.34
N TYR A 362 -17.62 -16.64 3.50
CA TYR A 362 -18.54 -17.70 3.91
C TYR A 362 -17.98 -19.08 3.54
N ASN A 363 -17.59 -19.84 4.56
CA ASN A 363 -17.15 -21.21 4.43
C ASN A 363 -18.40 -22.10 4.47
N ILE A 364 -19.02 -22.35 3.31
CA ILE A 364 -20.25 -23.13 3.16
C ILE A 364 -20.06 -24.51 3.78
N ASN A 365 -18.95 -25.16 3.40
CA ASN A 365 -18.42 -26.40 3.98
C ASN A 365 -16.91 -26.47 3.73
N GLN A 366 -16.27 -27.60 4.07
CA GLN A 366 -14.83 -27.80 3.91
C GLN A 366 -14.34 -27.68 2.46
N ASN A 367 -15.23 -27.93 1.48
CA ASN A 367 -14.91 -27.95 0.05
C ASN A 367 -15.40 -26.72 -0.71
N ASN A 368 -16.25 -25.89 -0.11
CA ASN A 368 -16.87 -24.76 -0.81
C ASN A 368 -16.72 -23.48 0.01
N ARG A 369 -16.16 -22.42 -0.60
CA ARG A 369 -15.99 -21.11 -0.01
C ARG A 369 -16.49 -20.05 -0.97
N LEU A 370 -17.22 -19.08 -0.43
CA LEU A 370 -17.63 -17.86 -1.11
C LEU A 370 -17.00 -16.66 -0.40
N LEU A 371 -16.39 -15.78 -1.17
CA LEU A 371 -15.87 -14.51 -0.71
C LEU A 371 -16.52 -13.38 -1.51
N VAL A 372 -17.05 -12.37 -0.83
CA VAL A 372 -17.63 -11.18 -1.45
C VAL A 372 -16.99 -9.95 -0.82
N THR A 373 -16.49 -9.04 -1.66
CA THR A 373 -15.76 -7.85 -1.20
C THR A 373 -16.28 -6.59 -1.91
N PRO A 374 -17.46 -6.06 -1.51
CA PRO A 374 -17.97 -4.81 -2.03
C PRO A 374 -17.21 -3.62 -1.46
N ASN A 375 -16.97 -2.63 -2.30
CA ASN A 375 -16.41 -1.32 -1.99
C ASN A 375 -17.32 -0.26 -2.62
N LEU A 376 -17.82 0.66 -1.82
CA LEU A 376 -18.66 1.77 -2.25
C LEU A 376 -18.00 3.09 -1.83
N ARG A 377 -17.90 4.03 -2.75
CA ARG A 377 -17.50 5.42 -2.48
C ARG A 377 -18.49 6.34 -3.17
N VAL A 378 -19.01 7.29 -2.42
CA VAL A 378 -19.76 8.44 -2.92
C VAL A 378 -19.02 9.67 -2.46
N GLN A 379 -18.71 10.57 -3.39
CA GLN A 379 -17.92 11.77 -3.09
C GLN A 379 -18.48 12.94 -3.88
N ASN A 380 -18.62 14.09 -3.20
CA ASN A 380 -18.86 15.38 -3.80
C ASN A 380 -17.59 16.22 -3.72
N ASP A 381 -17.15 16.76 -4.85
CA ASP A 381 -15.95 17.56 -5.01
C ASP A 381 -16.30 18.93 -5.59
N GLU A 382 -16.25 19.97 -4.76
CA GLU A 382 -16.32 21.36 -5.21
C GLU A 382 -14.89 21.89 -5.38
N SER A 383 -14.54 22.43 -6.54
CA SER A 383 -13.22 23.04 -6.75
C SER A 383 -13.34 24.45 -7.31
N PHE A 384 -12.42 25.29 -6.87
CA PHE A 384 -12.20 26.60 -7.44
C PHE A 384 -10.71 26.79 -7.68
N THR A 385 -10.35 27.28 -8.87
CA THR A 385 -8.98 27.60 -9.25
C THR A 385 -8.94 28.97 -9.91
N GLY A 386 -8.18 29.89 -9.32
CA GLY A 386 -7.80 31.14 -9.95
C GLY A 386 -6.33 31.10 -10.35
N ARG A 387 -5.97 31.49 -11.56
CA ARG A 387 -4.59 31.49 -12.07
C ARG A 387 -4.29 32.80 -12.75
N ASN A 388 -3.12 33.37 -12.44
CA ASN A 388 -2.49 34.46 -13.18
C ASN A 388 -1.17 33.92 -13.74
N ALA A 389 -1.03 33.93 -15.04
CA ALA A 389 0.16 33.36 -15.67
C ALA A 389 0.80 34.33 -16.64
N ARG A 390 2.11 34.19 -16.81
CA ARG A 390 2.92 35.00 -17.70
C ARG A 390 3.90 34.13 -18.44
N THR A 391 3.92 34.26 -19.75
CA THR A 391 4.93 33.65 -20.63
C THR A 391 5.86 34.75 -21.10
N PHE A 392 7.15 34.51 -21.05
CA PHE A 392 8.16 35.48 -21.44
C PHE A 392 9.43 34.79 -21.97
N ASP A 393 10.19 35.55 -22.75
CA ASP A 393 11.50 35.15 -23.28
C ASP A 393 12.57 36.20 -22.89
N LEU A 394 13.74 36.13 -23.52
CA LEU A 394 14.82 37.13 -23.32
C LEU A 394 14.46 38.54 -23.82
N ASN A 395 13.48 38.67 -24.67
CA ASN A 395 13.06 39.94 -25.27
C ASN A 395 11.95 40.63 -24.44
N GLY A 396 11.22 39.88 -23.63
CA GLY A 396 10.18 40.41 -22.77
C GLY A 396 8.99 39.50 -22.59
N THR A 397 7.86 40.08 -22.16
CA THR A 397 6.62 39.35 -21.95
C THR A 397 5.92 39.13 -23.28
N LEU A 398 5.62 37.85 -23.57
CA LEU A 398 4.90 37.42 -24.76
C LEU A 398 3.39 37.38 -24.54
N SER A 399 2.95 36.88 -23.38
CA SER A 399 1.53 36.83 -23.02
C SER A 399 1.29 36.86 -21.52
N GLU A 400 0.14 37.38 -21.12
CA GLU A 400 -0.42 37.31 -19.77
C GLU A 400 -1.81 36.70 -19.83
N SER A 401 -2.12 35.80 -18.88
CA SER A 401 -3.42 35.14 -18.83
C SER A 401 -4.00 35.14 -17.43
N LEU A 402 -5.30 35.41 -17.37
CA LEU A 402 -6.15 35.26 -16.19
C LEU A 402 -7.12 34.09 -16.46
N ASN A 403 -7.07 33.06 -15.62
CA ASN A 403 -8.01 31.95 -15.72
C ASN A 403 -8.70 31.75 -14.37
N ARG A 404 -10.02 31.59 -14.40
CA ARG A 404 -10.83 31.19 -13.23
C ARG A 404 -11.70 30.03 -13.64
N ALA A 405 -11.60 28.94 -12.89
CA ALA A 405 -12.39 27.75 -13.11
C ALA A 405 -13.04 27.29 -11.81
N SER A 406 -14.27 26.85 -11.89
CA SER A 406 -14.96 26.17 -10.80
C SER A 406 -15.63 24.91 -11.30
N SER A 407 -15.74 23.92 -10.44
CA SER A 407 -16.50 22.70 -10.74
C SER A 407 -17.16 22.14 -9.48
N ASP A 408 -18.30 21.52 -9.65
CA ASP A 408 -19.03 20.76 -8.66
C ASP A 408 -19.33 19.38 -9.27
N ASN A 409 -18.67 18.34 -8.74
CA ASN A 409 -18.73 17.00 -9.31
C ASN A 409 -19.15 15.99 -8.24
N THR A 410 -20.14 15.19 -8.55
CA THR A 410 -20.52 14.02 -7.76
C THR A 410 -19.95 12.75 -8.39
N THR A 411 -19.15 12.04 -7.62
CA THR A 411 -18.53 10.78 -8.04
C THR A 411 -19.15 9.61 -7.29
N PHE A 412 -19.66 8.63 -8.02
CA PHE A 412 -20.14 7.34 -7.50
C PHE A 412 -19.23 6.22 -7.98
N ASN A 413 -18.59 5.54 -7.02
CA ASN A 413 -17.73 4.38 -7.29
C ASN A 413 -18.26 3.16 -6.55
N PHE A 414 -18.55 2.09 -7.28
CA PHE A 414 -18.87 0.79 -6.72
C PHE A 414 -17.99 -0.28 -7.35
N ASN A 415 -17.24 -1.00 -6.52
CA ASN A 415 -16.42 -2.12 -6.94
C ASN A 415 -16.82 -3.34 -6.12
N ASN A 416 -16.98 -4.47 -6.77
CA ASN A 416 -17.28 -5.71 -6.08
C ASN A 416 -16.52 -6.86 -6.70
N ASN A 417 -15.95 -7.71 -5.85
CA ASN A 417 -15.31 -8.96 -6.25
C ASN A 417 -16.03 -10.12 -5.55
N ILE A 418 -16.46 -11.11 -6.33
CA ILE A 418 -17.09 -12.34 -5.86
C ILE A 418 -16.21 -13.51 -6.26
N LEU A 419 -15.59 -14.17 -5.29
CA LEU A 419 -14.78 -15.36 -5.52
C LEU A 419 -15.46 -16.60 -4.93
N TYR A 420 -15.88 -17.51 -5.79
CA TYR A 420 -16.34 -18.83 -5.41
C TYR A 420 -15.25 -19.86 -5.65
N SER A 421 -15.01 -20.71 -4.67
CA SER A 421 -13.96 -21.72 -4.73
C SER A 421 -14.50 -23.08 -4.29
N LYS A 422 -14.24 -24.12 -5.09
CA LYS A 422 -14.72 -25.50 -4.88
C LYS A 422 -13.59 -26.51 -5.02
N ARG A 423 -13.47 -27.41 -4.05
CA ARG A 423 -12.64 -28.61 -4.11
C ARG A 423 -13.50 -29.83 -4.44
N PHE A 424 -13.02 -30.68 -5.33
CA PHE A 424 -13.73 -31.91 -5.72
C PHE A 424 -13.17 -33.10 -4.91
N GLY A 425 -13.56 -33.18 -3.64
CA GLY A 425 -13.08 -34.22 -2.74
C GLY A 425 -11.54 -34.18 -2.60
N ASP A 426 -10.94 -35.34 -2.41
CA ASP A 426 -9.48 -35.49 -2.23
C ASP A 426 -8.71 -35.65 -3.55
N SER A 427 -9.39 -35.51 -4.68
CA SER A 427 -8.80 -35.69 -6.03
C SER A 427 -7.76 -34.61 -6.41
N GLY A 428 -7.58 -33.59 -5.60
CA GLY A 428 -6.70 -32.46 -5.89
C GLY A 428 -7.18 -31.54 -7.02
N ARG A 429 -8.44 -31.74 -7.47
CA ARG A 429 -9.13 -30.89 -8.47
C ARG A 429 -9.80 -29.73 -7.77
N ILE A 430 -9.59 -28.53 -8.27
CA ILE A 430 -10.13 -27.30 -7.70
C ILE A 430 -10.65 -26.42 -8.84
N LEU A 431 -11.84 -25.86 -8.64
CA LEU A 431 -12.44 -24.85 -9.48
C LEU A 431 -12.53 -23.56 -8.68
N THR A 432 -12.04 -22.47 -9.25
CA THR A 432 -12.25 -21.13 -8.71
C THR A 432 -12.87 -20.26 -9.78
N THR A 433 -13.97 -19.59 -9.46
CA THR A 433 -14.61 -18.61 -10.34
C THR A 433 -14.62 -17.27 -9.66
N ASN A 434 -14.08 -16.28 -10.33
CA ASN A 434 -14.03 -14.90 -9.87
C ASN A 434 -14.89 -14.02 -10.77
N PHE A 435 -15.71 -13.16 -10.18
CA PHE A 435 -16.53 -12.19 -10.89
C PHE A 435 -16.33 -10.82 -10.28
N ASN A 436 -15.88 -9.89 -11.11
CA ASN A 436 -15.65 -8.50 -10.72
C ASN A 436 -16.66 -7.60 -11.42
N THR A 437 -17.15 -6.61 -10.70
CA THR A 437 -17.94 -5.50 -11.24
C THR A 437 -17.36 -4.18 -10.76
N SER A 438 -17.32 -3.19 -11.65
CA SER A 438 -16.91 -1.83 -11.30
C SER A 438 -17.84 -0.84 -11.99
N ILE A 439 -18.37 0.10 -11.22
CA ILE A 439 -19.14 1.25 -11.68
C ILE A 439 -18.38 2.48 -11.22
N ASN A 440 -18.13 3.41 -12.13
CA ASN A 440 -17.51 4.69 -11.82
C ASN A 440 -18.24 5.76 -12.65
N ASN A 441 -19.12 6.51 -11.99
CA ASN A 441 -19.89 7.58 -12.62
C ASN A 441 -19.45 8.91 -12.02
N VAL A 442 -19.33 9.91 -12.87
CA VAL A 442 -19.07 11.31 -12.51
C VAL A 442 -20.13 12.15 -13.22
N ASP A 443 -20.88 12.89 -12.44
CA ASP A 443 -21.83 13.89 -12.92
C ASP A 443 -21.45 15.23 -12.32
N GLY A 444 -21.38 16.29 -13.13
CA GLY A 444 -20.98 17.59 -12.61
C GLY A 444 -21.11 18.73 -13.60
N ASP A 445 -21.09 19.92 -13.02
CA ASP A 445 -21.15 21.20 -13.72
C ASP A 445 -19.92 22.04 -13.38
N GLY A 446 -19.48 22.89 -14.30
CA GLY A 446 -18.36 23.79 -14.10
C GLY A 446 -18.48 25.09 -14.89
N PHE A 447 -17.75 26.09 -14.42
CA PHE A 447 -17.62 27.38 -15.12
C PHE A 447 -16.15 27.64 -15.39
N GLN A 448 -15.83 28.17 -16.54
CA GLN A 448 -14.49 28.56 -16.93
C GLN A 448 -14.50 29.94 -17.54
N TYR A 449 -13.75 30.86 -16.93
CA TYR A 449 -13.46 32.18 -17.45
C TYR A 449 -11.99 32.29 -17.78
N GLU A 450 -11.66 32.73 -18.97
CA GLU A 450 -10.28 32.94 -19.43
C GLU A 450 -10.16 34.27 -20.17
N GLN A 451 -9.17 35.07 -19.79
CA GLN A 451 -8.74 36.25 -20.50
C GLN A 451 -7.22 36.15 -20.71
N THR A 452 -6.81 36.05 -21.97
CA THR A 452 -5.40 36.05 -22.35
C THR A 452 -5.11 37.24 -23.26
N GLN A 453 -4.10 38.02 -22.87
CA GLN A 453 -3.55 39.12 -23.63
C GLN A 453 -2.23 38.68 -24.26
N ASN A 454 -2.11 38.78 -25.56
CA ASN A 454 -0.88 38.54 -26.30
C ASN A 454 -0.27 39.86 -26.71
N PHE A 455 1.04 40.05 -26.40
CA PHE A 455 1.73 41.34 -26.65
C PHE A 455 2.41 41.40 -28.00
N GLU A 456 2.60 40.27 -28.68
CA GLU A 456 3.18 40.23 -30.01
C GLU A 456 2.10 40.41 -31.11
N ASN A 457 0.92 39.84 -30.90
CA ASN A 457 -0.21 39.97 -31.84
C ASN A 457 -1.53 40.02 -31.06
N ALA A 458 -2.20 41.19 -31.13
CA ALA A 458 -3.47 41.42 -30.45
C ALA A 458 -4.63 40.54 -30.99
N ASP A 459 -4.51 40.02 -32.21
CA ASP A 459 -5.52 39.12 -32.80
C ASP A 459 -5.52 37.76 -32.06
N ASN A 460 -4.45 37.47 -31.34
CA ASN A 460 -4.30 36.27 -30.50
C ASN A 460 -4.85 36.46 -29.07
N ASN A 461 -5.52 37.55 -28.77
CA ASN A 461 -6.19 37.71 -27.48
C ASN A 461 -7.37 36.74 -27.38
N VAL A 462 -7.54 36.17 -26.19
CA VAL A 462 -8.62 35.24 -25.87
C VAL A 462 -9.51 35.83 -24.79
N LEU A 463 -10.81 35.79 -25.04
CA LEU A 463 -11.81 35.99 -23.99
C LEU A 463 -12.80 34.84 -24.09
N ARG A 464 -12.94 34.06 -22.99
CA ARG A 464 -13.89 32.96 -22.87
C ARG A 464 -14.64 33.07 -21.58
N ASP A 465 -15.93 32.84 -21.64
CA ASP A 465 -16.80 32.67 -20.47
C ASP A 465 -17.74 31.49 -20.77
N GLN A 466 -17.59 30.39 -20.08
CA GLN A 466 -18.14 29.10 -20.46
C GLN A 466 -18.77 28.36 -19.27
N PHE A 467 -19.88 27.70 -19.54
CA PHE A 467 -20.49 26.69 -18.70
C PHE A 467 -20.22 25.29 -19.29
N ILE A 468 -19.81 24.36 -18.45
CA ILE A 468 -19.44 22.99 -18.84
C ILE A 468 -20.29 22.02 -18.03
N ARG A 469 -21.01 21.14 -18.71
CA ARG A 469 -21.67 19.97 -18.10
C ARG A 469 -20.93 18.71 -18.44
N LEU A 470 -20.67 17.87 -17.46
CA LEU A 470 -19.97 16.61 -17.59
C LEU A 470 -20.83 15.45 -17.06
N ASP A 471 -21.16 14.47 -17.90
CA ASP A 471 -21.76 13.19 -17.51
C ASP A 471 -20.84 12.06 -18.00
N ARG A 472 -20.22 11.34 -17.09
CA ARG A 472 -19.32 10.23 -17.40
C ARG A 472 -19.78 8.97 -16.67
N LYS A 473 -20.06 7.92 -17.44
CA LYS A 473 -20.49 6.62 -16.94
C LYS A 473 -19.53 5.54 -17.39
N ASN A 474 -18.90 4.89 -16.43
CA ASN A 474 -18.03 3.76 -16.69
C ASN A 474 -18.59 2.54 -15.97
N PHE A 475 -18.92 1.50 -16.73
CA PHE A 475 -19.30 0.21 -16.20
C PHE A 475 -18.37 -0.86 -16.74
N SER A 476 -17.79 -1.64 -15.86
CA SER A 476 -16.99 -2.80 -16.26
C SER A 476 -17.35 -4.03 -15.45
N TRP A 477 -17.28 -5.16 -16.12
CA TRP A 477 -17.39 -6.48 -15.48
C TRP A 477 -16.35 -7.42 -16.06
N SER A 478 -15.89 -8.34 -15.25
CA SER A 478 -15.02 -9.43 -15.71
C SER A 478 -15.30 -10.70 -14.93
N GLY A 479 -15.31 -11.81 -15.64
CA GLY A 479 -15.42 -13.13 -15.08
C GLY A 479 -14.19 -13.96 -15.44
N SER A 480 -13.62 -14.69 -14.49
CA SER A 480 -12.58 -15.67 -14.77
C SER A 480 -12.87 -16.98 -14.06
N THR A 481 -12.60 -18.08 -14.74
CA THR A 481 -12.75 -19.43 -14.20
C THR A 481 -11.43 -20.17 -14.36
N ASN A 482 -10.94 -20.69 -13.25
CA ASN A 482 -9.68 -21.43 -13.16
C ASN A 482 -9.98 -22.87 -12.72
N TYR A 483 -9.63 -23.82 -13.55
CA TYR A 483 -9.65 -25.23 -13.20
C TYR A 483 -8.23 -25.71 -12.99
N SER A 484 -7.91 -26.20 -11.80
CA SER A 484 -6.59 -26.71 -11.47
C SER A 484 -6.64 -28.17 -11.02
N GLN A 485 -5.62 -28.94 -11.39
CA GLN A 485 -5.48 -30.34 -11.03
C GLN A 485 -4.03 -30.69 -10.68
N ARG A 486 -3.84 -31.54 -9.69
CA ARG A 486 -2.53 -32.11 -9.36
C ARG A 486 -2.12 -33.15 -10.41
N LEU A 487 -0.84 -33.08 -10.83
CA LEU A 487 -0.17 -34.06 -11.69
C LEU A 487 0.85 -34.90 -10.89
N GLY A 488 0.56 -35.18 -9.61
CA GLY A 488 1.44 -35.80 -8.67
C GLY A 488 1.69 -34.91 -7.44
N GLU A 489 2.71 -35.22 -6.64
CA GLU A 489 2.98 -34.49 -5.39
C GLU A 489 3.56 -33.10 -5.61
N LYS A 490 4.37 -32.92 -6.66
CA LYS A 490 5.17 -31.72 -6.89
C LYS A 490 4.66 -30.84 -8.02
N SER A 491 3.73 -31.35 -8.83
CA SER A 491 3.29 -30.67 -10.07
C SER A 491 1.79 -30.42 -10.08
N ARG A 492 1.40 -29.31 -10.67
CA ARG A 492 0.01 -28.94 -10.93
C ARG A 492 -0.08 -28.29 -12.29
N TRP A 493 -1.22 -28.45 -12.94
CA TRP A 493 -1.60 -27.64 -14.09
C TRP A 493 -2.89 -26.91 -13.80
N GLN A 494 -3.12 -25.82 -14.51
CA GLN A 494 -4.33 -25.02 -14.46
C GLN A 494 -4.69 -24.56 -15.86
N LEU A 495 -5.96 -24.51 -16.14
CA LEU A 495 -6.51 -23.82 -17.31
C LEU A 495 -7.34 -22.66 -16.81
N GLU A 496 -7.04 -21.47 -17.33
CA GLU A 496 -7.79 -20.25 -17.06
C GLU A 496 -8.54 -19.83 -18.32
N TYR A 497 -9.78 -19.45 -18.14
CA TYR A 497 -10.55 -18.70 -19.13
C TYR A 497 -11.07 -17.43 -18.45
N SER A 498 -10.88 -16.29 -19.09
CA SER A 498 -11.44 -15.03 -18.63
C SER A 498 -12.12 -14.27 -19.76
N ILE A 499 -13.19 -13.57 -19.41
CA ILE A 499 -13.93 -12.66 -20.27
C ILE A 499 -14.28 -11.41 -19.49
N GLY A 500 -14.20 -10.25 -20.12
CA GLY A 500 -14.57 -9.00 -19.48
C GLY A 500 -14.94 -7.95 -20.50
N ASN A 501 -15.77 -7.02 -20.06
CA ASN A 501 -16.18 -5.87 -20.85
C ASN A 501 -16.04 -4.58 -20.06
N GLN A 502 -15.58 -3.53 -20.73
CA GLN A 502 -15.50 -2.15 -20.21
C GLN A 502 -16.31 -1.24 -21.12
N MET A 503 -17.41 -0.73 -20.60
CA MET A 503 -18.27 0.22 -21.27
C MET A 503 -18.01 1.61 -20.70
N ARG A 504 -17.73 2.57 -21.55
CA ARG A 504 -17.51 3.97 -21.18
C ARG A 504 -18.45 4.82 -22.02
N ASP A 505 -19.14 5.73 -21.35
CA ASP A 505 -19.98 6.75 -21.94
C ASP A 505 -19.56 8.09 -21.32
N SER A 506 -19.15 9.05 -22.12
CA SER A 506 -18.72 10.36 -21.68
C SER A 506 -19.38 11.43 -22.53
N ASP A 507 -20.13 12.29 -21.90
CA ASP A 507 -20.80 13.44 -22.50
C ASP A 507 -20.31 14.70 -21.78
N ARG A 508 -19.55 15.54 -22.50
CA ARG A 508 -19.13 16.88 -22.06
C ARG A 508 -19.72 17.90 -22.99
N ARG A 509 -20.52 18.78 -22.46
CA ARG A 509 -21.14 19.87 -23.20
C ARG A 509 -20.66 21.20 -22.68
N THR A 510 -20.16 22.04 -23.59
CA THR A 510 -19.67 23.38 -23.32
C THR A 510 -20.59 24.39 -23.97
N TYR A 511 -20.94 25.42 -23.21
CA TYR A 511 -21.79 26.53 -23.68
C TYR A 511 -21.06 27.83 -23.41
N ASP A 512 -20.99 28.69 -24.39
CA ASP A 512 -20.46 30.05 -24.26
C ASP A 512 -21.52 31.01 -23.73
N TYR A 513 -21.07 31.99 -22.96
CA TYR A 513 -21.94 33.05 -22.44
C TYR A 513 -22.40 33.99 -23.55
N VAL A 514 -23.69 34.27 -23.63
CA VAL A 514 -24.31 35.18 -24.61
C VAL A 514 -24.76 36.45 -23.88
N GLU A 515 -24.01 37.53 -24.02
CA GLU A 515 -24.30 38.81 -23.34
C GLU A 515 -25.73 39.32 -23.58
N THR A 516 -26.24 39.16 -24.82
CA THR A 516 -27.59 39.62 -25.18
C THR A 516 -28.70 38.81 -24.53
N ALA A 517 -28.47 37.57 -24.21
CA ALA A 517 -29.40 36.68 -23.51
C ALA A 517 -29.18 36.68 -22.00
N GLY A 518 -27.97 37.03 -21.52
CA GLY A 518 -27.61 36.99 -20.11
C GLY A 518 -27.44 35.55 -19.56
N GLU A 519 -27.20 34.57 -20.45
CA GLU A 519 -27.10 33.15 -20.07
C GLU A 519 -26.09 32.39 -20.96
N TYR A 520 -25.68 31.18 -20.53
CA TYR A 520 -24.82 30.27 -21.28
C TYR A 520 -25.66 29.45 -22.26
N ALA A 521 -25.96 30.03 -23.45
CA ALA A 521 -26.88 29.47 -24.41
C ALA A 521 -26.22 29.00 -25.71
N ASP A 522 -25.04 29.52 -26.06
CA ASP A 522 -24.35 29.16 -27.31
C ASP A 522 -23.58 27.87 -27.16
N PHE A 523 -24.06 26.81 -27.80
CA PHE A 523 -23.44 25.51 -27.75
C PHE A 523 -22.10 25.48 -28.51
N ASN A 524 -21.00 25.36 -27.75
CA ASN A 524 -19.65 25.31 -28.30
C ASN A 524 -19.29 23.87 -28.70
N MET A 525 -19.63 23.52 -29.95
CA MET A 525 -19.39 22.19 -30.50
C MET A 525 -17.89 21.79 -30.48
N PRO A 526 -16.92 22.66 -30.88
CA PRO A 526 -15.48 22.30 -30.83
C PRO A 526 -14.94 21.98 -29.46
N LEU A 527 -15.50 22.53 -28.39
CA LEU A 527 -15.10 22.28 -27.00
C LEU A 527 -15.98 21.25 -26.29
N SER A 528 -16.95 20.69 -26.99
CA SER A 528 -17.84 19.64 -26.52
C SER A 528 -17.39 18.28 -27.05
N SER A 529 -17.62 17.23 -26.30
CA SER A 529 -17.28 15.86 -26.72
C SER A 529 -18.32 14.87 -26.19
N SER A 530 -18.82 14.01 -27.06
CA SER A 530 -19.67 12.90 -26.67
C SER A 530 -19.21 11.64 -27.36
N PHE A 531 -18.86 10.65 -26.55
CA PHE A 531 -18.37 9.38 -27.09
C PHE A 531 -18.79 8.19 -26.23
N LYS A 532 -18.88 7.05 -26.87
CA LYS A 532 -19.06 5.73 -26.26
C LYS A 532 -17.92 4.81 -26.65
N SER A 533 -17.53 3.96 -25.72
CA SER A 533 -16.51 2.95 -25.97
C SER A 533 -16.89 1.64 -25.31
N ASP A 534 -16.80 0.57 -26.05
CA ASP A 534 -17.03 -0.79 -25.60
C ASP A 534 -15.79 -1.62 -25.89
N TYR A 535 -15.14 -2.11 -24.82
CA TYR A 535 -13.95 -2.94 -24.92
C TYR A 535 -14.21 -4.32 -24.35
N LEU A 536 -14.47 -5.29 -25.24
CA LEU A 536 -14.66 -6.69 -24.91
C LEU A 536 -13.35 -7.46 -25.07
N SER A 537 -12.89 -8.10 -24.00
CA SER A 537 -11.68 -8.94 -24.02
C SER A 537 -11.98 -10.36 -23.56
N GLN A 538 -11.34 -11.33 -24.18
CA GLN A 538 -11.40 -12.74 -23.82
C GLN A 538 -9.99 -13.29 -23.79
N SER A 539 -9.68 -14.12 -22.83
CA SER A 539 -8.38 -14.80 -22.81
C SER A 539 -8.48 -16.22 -22.30
N VAL A 540 -7.61 -17.07 -22.84
CA VAL A 540 -7.43 -18.46 -22.41
C VAL A 540 -5.95 -18.72 -22.19
N GLY A 541 -5.63 -19.46 -21.12
CA GLY A 541 -4.23 -19.75 -20.85
C GLY A 541 -4.02 -20.99 -20.00
N PRO A 542 -3.21 -21.94 -20.48
CA PRO A 542 -2.70 -23.01 -19.66
C PRO A 542 -1.58 -22.49 -18.75
N SER A 543 -1.49 -23.05 -17.56
CA SER A 543 -0.47 -22.75 -16.56
C SER A 543 0.07 -24.05 -15.98
N TYR A 544 1.36 -24.06 -15.73
CA TYR A 544 2.04 -25.18 -15.09
C TYR A 544 2.79 -24.71 -13.87
N GLN A 545 2.68 -25.43 -12.75
CA GLN A 545 3.40 -25.17 -11.53
C GLN A 545 4.14 -26.43 -11.07
N TYR A 546 5.44 -26.25 -10.78
CA TYR A 546 6.28 -27.22 -10.10
C TYR A 546 6.69 -26.67 -8.75
N ARG A 547 6.60 -27.47 -7.68
CA ARG A 547 6.99 -27.08 -6.34
C ARG A 547 7.63 -28.23 -5.59
N ASN A 548 8.82 -28.00 -5.06
CA ASN A 548 9.44 -28.86 -4.05
C ASN A 548 9.90 -27.98 -2.86
N ASP A 549 10.70 -28.53 -1.95
CA ASP A 549 11.16 -27.82 -0.74
C ASP A 549 12.01 -26.59 -1.05
N LYS A 550 12.80 -26.64 -2.14
CA LYS A 550 13.74 -25.59 -2.51
C LYS A 550 13.29 -24.76 -3.72
N THR A 551 12.50 -25.34 -4.59
CA THR A 551 12.20 -24.71 -5.89
C THR A 551 10.70 -24.60 -6.12
N ARG A 552 10.28 -23.44 -6.56
CA ARG A 552 8.97 -23.22 -7.16
C ARG A 552 9.15 -22.61 -8.54
N LEU A 553 8.58 -23.22 -9.53
CA LEU A 553 8.50 -22.71 -10.90
C LEU A 553 7.03 -22.66 -11.31
N GLN A 554 6.63 -21.54 -11.87
CA GLN A 554 5.31 -21.37 -12.50
C GLN A 554 5.50 -20.73 -13.86
N VAL A 555 4.81 -21.26 -14.85
CA VAL A 555 4.80 -20.72 -16.21
C VAL A 555 3.35 -20.64 -16.68
N ASN A 556 2.97 -19.51 -17.25
CA ASN A 556 1.66 -19.29 -17.85
C ASN A 556 1.84 -18.86 -19.30
N ALA A 557 0.97 -19.37 -20.19
CA ALA A 557 0.92 -19.00 -21.59
C ALA A 557 -0.52 -18.56 -21.90
N ARG A 558 -0.77 -17.25 -21.86
CA ARG A 558 -2.10 -16.68 -22.07
C ARG A 558 -2.20 -16.08 -23.48
N TYR A 559 -3.25 -16.46 -24.19
CA TYR A 559 -3.66 -15.82 -25.44
C TYR A 559 -4.89 -14.95 -25.18
N GLU A 560 -4.83 -13.71 -25.61
CA GLU A 560 -5.88 -12.71 -25.43
C GLU A 560 -6.36 -12.24 -26.81
N TYR A 561 -7.68 -12.20 -26.96
CA TYR A 561 -8.36 -11.58 -28.09
C TYR A 561 -9.29 -10.50 -27.55
N ALA A 562 -9.20 -9.29 -28.12
CA ALA A 562 -10.01 -8.17 -27.69
C ALA A 562 -10.56 -7.38 -28.88
N VAL A 563 -11.69 -6.74 -28.66
CA VAL A 563 -12.36 -5.87 -29.61
C VAL A 563 -12.68 -4.56 -28.91
N LEU A 564 -12.20 -3.46 -29.47
CA LEU A 564 -12.56 -2.11 -29.10
C LEU A 564 -13.53 -1.58 -30.15
N ASP A 565 -14.70 -1.13 -29.70
CA ASP A 565 -15.72 -0.47 -30.51
C ASP A 565 -15.96 0.93 -29.94
N THR A 566 -15.81 1.97 -30.75
CA THR A 566 -15.96 3.35 -30.28
C THR A 566 -16.89 4.10 -31.23
N ASP A 567 -17.74 4.94 -30.66
CA ASP A 567 -18.70 5.80 -31.34
C ASP A 567 -18.54 7.23 -30.83
N SER A 568 -18.34 8.20 -31.72
CA SER A 568 -18.16 9.61 -31.37
C SER A 568 -19.24 10.43 -32.09
N GLN A 569 -20.03 11.21 -31.34
CA GLN A 569 -21.14 12.00 -31.86
C GLN A 569 -20.75 13.46 -32.13
N PHE A 570 -19.85 14.01 -31.33
CA PHE A 570 -19.28 15.36 -31.55
C PHE A 570 -17.90 15.49 -30.86
N PRO A 571 -17.09 16.49 -31.32
CA PRO A 571 -17.38 17.60 -32.22
C PRO A 571 -17.53 17.19 -33.70
N VAL A 572 -17.05 15.99 -34.03
CA VAL A 572 -17.20 15.43 -35.37
C VAL A 572 -17.88 14.06 -35.21
N ASP A 573 -18.96 13.86 -35.96
CA ASP A 573 -19.62 12.57 -36.09
C ASP A 573 -18.70 11.66 -36.92
N LEU A 574 -17.91 10.86 -36.24
CA LEU A 574 -16.95 9.94 -36.85
C LEU A 574 -17.61 8.56 -37.02
N ASP A 575 -17.31 7.92 -38.15
CA ASP A 575 -17.69 6.52 -38.32
C ASP A 575 -17.21 5.68 -37.14
N PRO A 576 -18.02 4.74 -36.61
CA PRO A 576 -17.66 3.88 -35.50
C PRO A 576 -16.33 3.16 -35.78
N LEU A 577 -15.34 3.39 -34.92
CA LEU A 577 -14.03 2.77 -35.05
C LEU A 577 -14.03 1.40 -34.38
N LYS A 578 -13.79 0.34 -35.16
CA LYS A 578 -13.70 -1.02 -34.63
C LYS A 578 -12.31 -1.58 -34.79
N ARG A 579 -11.60 -1.82 -33.68
CA ARG A 579 -10.25 -2.39 -33.63
C ARG A 579 -10.27 -3.77 -32.99
N LYS A 580 -9.50 -4.70 -33.56
CA LYS A 580 -9.31 -6.04 -33.03
C LYS A 580 -7.86 -6.26 -32.66
N PHE A 581 -7.64 -6.83 -31.48
CA PHE A 581 -6.31 -7.08 -30.96
C PHE A 581 -6.14 -8.56 -30.62
N SER A 582 -4.94 -9.07 -30.86
CA SER A 582 -4.57 -10.45 -30.56
C SER A 582 -3.18 -10.50 -29.97
N ASN A 583 -3.06 -10.92 -28.73
CA ASN A 583 -1.81 -10.88 -28.01
C ASN A 583 -1.48 -12.21 -27.35
N PHE A 584 -0.21 -12.59 -27.40
CA PHE A 584 0.33 -13.68 -26.60
C PHE A 584 1.05 -13.10 -25.37
N LEU A 585 0.58 -13.48 -24.18
CA LEU A 585 1.00 -12.89 -22.92
C LEU A 585 1.61 -13.95 -22.00
N PRO A 586 2.89 -14.31 -22.20
CA PRO A 586 3.59 -15.24 -21.33
C PRO A 586 3.90 -14.61 -19.98
N SER A 587 3.92 -15.42 -18.92
CA SER A 587 4.48 -15.04 -17.64
C SER A 587 5.17 -16.21 -16.96
N ALA A 588 6.18 -15.93 -16.16
CA ALA A 588 6.93 -16.94 -15.43
C ALA A 588 7.32 -16.43 -14.04
N GLU A 589 7.24 -17.28 -13.05
CA GLU A 589 7.76 -17.05 -11.70
C GLU A 589 8.66 -18.20 -11.29
N TYR A 590 9.85 -17.87 -10.83
CA TYR A 590 10.83 -18.81 -10.33
C TYR A 590 11.27 -18.38 -8.94
N GLU A 591 11.12 -19.26 -7.94
CA GLU A 591 11.65 -19.05 -6.60
C GLU A 591 12.60 -20.19 -6.26
N PHE A 592 13.77 -19.83 -5.78
CA PHE A 592 14.76 -20.78 -5.28
C PHE A 592 15.16 -20.44 -3.83
N LYS A 593 15.02 -21.42 -2.94
CA LYS A 593 15.39 -21.31 -1.53
C LYS A 593 16.75 -21.96 -1.32
N PHE A 594 17.76 -21.12 -1.07
CA PHE A 594 19.09 -21.61 -0.66
C PHE A 594 19.03 -22.22 0.75
N SER A 595 18.24 -21.58 1.64
CA SER A 595 17.91 -22.02 2.99
C SER A 595 16.51 -21.54 3.38
N GLN A 596 16.06 -21.78 4.62
CA GLN A 596 14.80 -21.24 5.13
C GLN A 596 14.79 -19.71 5.21
N SER A 597 15.96 -19.10 5.32
CA SER A 597 16.13 -17.65 5.48
C SER A 597 16.71 -16.95 4.25
N GLN A 598 17.04 -17.70 3.19
CA GLN A 598 17.64 -17.15 1.96
C GLN A 598 16.86 -17.62 0.75
N ASN A 599 16.32 -16.69 -0.01
CA ASN A 599 15.60 -16.99 -1.25
C ASN A 599 15.89 -15.98 -2.36
N LEU A 600 15.82 -16.48 -3.59
CA LEU A 600 15.82 -15.71 -4.82
C LEU A 600 14.47 -15.90 -5.51
N THR A 601 13.81 -14.81 -5.88
CA THR A 601 12.56 -14.83 -6.65
C THR A 601 12.77 -14.04 -7.93
N LEU A 602 12.44 -14.65 -9.05
CA LEU A 602 12.44 -14.03 -10.38
C LEU A 602 11.00 -14.07 -10.90
N ASN A 603 10.50 -12.96 -11.40
CA ASN A 603 9.16 -12.87 -11.96
C ASN A 603 9.22 -12.10 -13.29
N LEU A 604 8.64 -12.68 -14.32
CA LEU A 604 8.44 -12.08 -15.63
C LEU A 604 6.94 -12.08 -15.91
N ARG A 605 6.38 -10.94 -16.28
CA ARG A 605 4.96 -10.81 -16.60
C ARG A 605 4.78 -9.87 -17.79
N THR A 606 3.89 -10.25 -18.71
CA THR A 606 3.50 -9.42 -19.84
C THR A 606 2.04 -9.01 -19.74
N ASN A 607 1.74 -7.82 -20.20
CA ASN A 607 0.37 -7.29 -20.36
C ASN A 607 0.34 -6.27 -21.50
N THR A 608 -0.85 -5.98 -21.97
CA THR A 608 -1.14 -4.91 -22.95
C THR A 608 -2.01 -3.84 -22.32
N ASN A 609 -1.88 -2.60 -22.78
CA ASN A 609 -2.80 -1.52 -22.45
C ASN A 609 -3.43 -1.00 -23.74
N VAL A 610 -4.72 -0.72 -23.69
CA VAL A 610 -5.47 -0.15 -24.82
C VAL A 610 -5.34 1.37 -24.73
N PRO A 611 -5.13 2.09 -25.83
CA PRO A 611 -5.22 3.54 -25.85
C PRO A 611 -6.56 4.02 -25.28
N SER A 612 -6.56 5.14 -24.58
CA SER A 612 -7.82 5.73 -24.11
C SER A 612 -8.61 6.29 -25.30
N VAL A 613 -9.92 6.49 -25.11
CA VAL A 613 -10.75 7.05 -26.19
C VAL A 613 -10.29 8.45 -26.54
N GLU A 614 -9.93 9.26 -25.54
CA GLU A 614 -9.38 10.61 -25.75
C GLU A 614 -8.08 10.59 -26.59
N GLN A 615 -7.29 9.53 -26.45
CA GLN A 615 -6.08 9.34 -27.26
C GLN A 615 -6.39 8.92 -28.71
N LEU A 616 -7.53 8.25 -28.94
CA LEU A 616 -7.93 7.77 -30.27
C LEU A 616 -8.74 8.79 -31.05
N GLN A 617 -9.40 9.71 -30.38
CA GLN A 617 -10.23 10.72 -31.01
C GLN A 617 -9.39 11.84 -31.63
N GLU A 618 -9.45 12.01 -32.93
CA GLU A 618 -8.78 13.10 -33.66
C GLU A 618 -9.60 14.41 -33.55
N VAL A 619 -9.86 14.76 -32.29
CA VAL A 619 -10.59 15.97 -31.92
C VAL A 619 -9.64 16.90 -31.19
N LEU A 620 -9.59 18.14 -31.64
CA LEU A 620 -8.75 19.18 -31.06
C LEU A 620 -9.34 19.65 -29.72
N ASP A 621 -8.64 19.39 -28.64
CA ASP A 621 -8.93 19.91 -27.30
C ASP A 621 -8.08 21.16 -27.05
N ILE A 622 -8.74 22.33 -27.06
CA ILE A 622 -8.15 23.63 -26.74
C ILE A 622 -8.66 24.21 -25.42
N SER A 623 -9.11 23.37 -24.52
CA SER A 623 -9.49 23.76 -23.15
C SER A 623 -8.36 24.50 -22.40
N ASN A 624 -7.12 24.22 -22.78
CA ASN A 624 -5.95 25.04 -22.49
C ASN A 624 -5.27 25.41 -23.82
N PRO A 625 -5.42 26.61 -24.34
CA PRO A 625 -4.87 27.00 -25.64
C PRO A 625 -3.35 26.93 -25.72
N LEU A 626 -2.66 27.08 -24.59
CA LEU A 626 -1.21 26.92 -24.54
C LEU A 626 -0.77 25.45 -24.49
N GLN A 627 -1.70 24.51 -24.31
CA GLN A 627 -1.44 23.09 -24.22
C GLN A 627 -2.54 22.30 -24.93
N ALA A 628 -2.76 22.62 -26.20
CA ALA A 628 -3.73 21.91 -27.01
C ALA A 628 -3.37 20.44 -27.20
N ARG A 629 -4.37 19.60 -27.38
CA ARG A 629 -4.22 18.16 -27.60
C ARG A 629 -5.11 17.73 -28.76
N ILE A 630 -4.63 16.73 -29.49
CA ILE A 630 -5.42 16.04 -30.51
C ILE A 630 -5.12 14.55 -30.39
N GLY A 631 -6.13 13.70 -30.54
CA GLY A 631 -5.91 12.25 -30.53
C GLY A 631 -5.30 11.70 -31.82
N ASN A 632 -5.19 10.38 -31.89
CA ASN A 632 -4.66 9.64 -33.04
C ASN A 632 -5.41 8.31 -33.18
N ALA A 633 -6.27 8.21 -34.17
CA ALA A 633 -7.06 7.02 -34.45
C ALA A 633 -6.22 5.78 -34.82
N ASP A 634 -4.96 5.99 -35.25
CA ASP A 634 -4.06 4.90 -35.68
C ASP A 634 -3.29 4.25 -34.53
N LEU A 635 -3.52 4.67 -33.27
CA LEU A 635 -2.83 4.08 -32.13
C LEU A 635 -3.11 2.58 -32.00
N GLU A 636 -2.06 1.85 -31.72
CA GLU A 636 -2.09 0.44 -31.38
C GLU A 636 -1.97 0.24 -29.85
N GLN A 637 -2.27 -0.96 -29.40
CA GLN A 637 -1.99 -1.35 -28.01
C GLN A 637 -0.49 -1.32 -27.74
N ASP A 638 -0.10 -0.86 -26.57
CA ASP A 638 1.24 -1.08 -26.05
C ASP A 638 1.40 -2.53 -25.57
N TYR A 639 2.63 -3.04 -25.61
CA TYR A 639 2.99 -4.33 -25.09
C TYR A 639 4.05 -4.17 -24.00
N GLN A 640 3.65 -4.39 -22.76
CA GLN A 640 4.48 -4.16 -21.61
C GLN A 640 5.03 -5.46 -21.04
N THR A 641 6.36 -5.52 -20.90
CA THR A 641 7.07 -6.60 -20.20
C THR A 641 7.60 -6.06 -18.88
N ARG A 642 7.20 -6.69 -17.78
CA ARG A 642 7.69 -6.40 -16.44
C ARG A 642 8.54 -7.53 -15.91
N PHE A 643 9.70 -7.22 -15.40
CA PHE A 643 10.53 -8.18 -14.70
C PHE A 643 10.84 -7.72 -13.28
N ASN A 644 10.98 -8.66 -12.39
CA ASN A 644 11.27 -8.44 -10.99
C ASN A 644 12.21 -9.56 -10.51
N ALA A 645 13.37 -9.17 -9.98
CA ALA A 645 14.32 -10.07 -9.36
C ALA A 645 14.54 -9.64 -7.92
N ARG A 646 14.40 -10.56 -6.95
CA ARG A 646 14.53 -10.27 -5.53
C ARG A 646 15.36 -11.35 -4.85
N TYR A 647 16.36 -10.93 -4.10
CA TYR A 647 17.12 -11.79 -3.19
C TYR A 647 16.95 -11.28 -1.77
N ARG A 648 16.67 -12.18 -0.87
CA ARG A 648 16.49 -11.94 0.56
C ARG A 648 17.35 -12.88 1.38
N ASN A 649 17.98 -12.34 2.42
CA ASN A 649 18.69 -13.09 3.42
C ASN A 649 18.39 -12.51 4.82
N PHE A 650 17.92 -13.35 5.73
CA PHE A 650 17.73 -13.03 7.15
C PHE A 650 18.54 -13.99 8.00
N ASN A 651 19.50 -13.47 8.76
CA ASN A 651 20.25 -14.26 9.73
C ASN A 651 19.63 -14.06 11.12
N ALA A 652 18.96 -15.10 11.62
CA ALA A 652 18.25 -15.05 12.90
C ALA A 652 19.20 -14.97 14.12
N GLU A 653 20.44 -15.50 14.04
CA GLU A 653 21.40 -15.46 15.13
C GLU A 653 21.98 -14.06 15.34
N THR A 654 22.31 -13.38 14.24
CA THR A 654 22.88 -12.03 14.27
C THR A 654 21.84 -10.94 14.09
N ASN A 655 20.58 -11.32 13.79
CA ASN A 655 19.48 -10.42 13.44
C ASN A 655 19.81 -9.46 12.28
N ARG A 656 20.61 -9.91 11.32
CA ARG A 656 20.98 -9.16 10.14
C ARG A 656 20.01 -9.48 9.02
N VAL A 657 19.58 -8.44 8.35
CA VAL A 657 18.71 -8.52 7.15
C VAL A 657 19.46 -7.94 5.96
N PHE A 658 19.50 -8.67 4.88
CA PHE A 658 19.97 -8.16 3.59
C PHE A 658 18.93 -8.46 2.53
N PHE A 659 18.58 -7.42 1.80
CA PHE A 659 17.65 -7.47 0.68
C PHE A 659 18.25 -6.71 -0.51
N ILE A 660 18.12 -7.28 -1.70
CA ILE A 660 18.37 -6.59 -2.96
C ILE A 660 17.26 -6.93 -3.94
N GLY A 661 16.73 -5.89 -4.60
CA GLY A 661 15.68 -6.01 -5.59
C GLY A 661 16.01 -5.25 -6.86
N MET A 662 15.58 -5.79 -7.99
CA MET A 662 15.63 -5.14 -9.30
C MET A 662 14.28 -5.28 -9.96
N PHE A 663 13.71 -4.16 -10.38
CA PHE A 663 12.42 -4.07 -11.05
C PHE A 663 12.60 -3.37 -12.38
N GLY A 664 11.99 -3.89 -13.42
CA GLY A 664 12.05 -3.26 -14.72
C GLY A 664 10.75 -3.38 -15.48
N THR A 665 10.50 -2.37 -16.28
CA THR A 665 9.40 -2.31 -17.25
C THR A 665 10.00 -1.90 -18.59
N MET A 666 9.68 -2.65 -19.62
CA MET A 666 9.97 -2.34 -21.01
C MET A 666 8.63 -2.33 -21.75
N THR A 667 8.38 -1.29 -22.54
CA THR A 667 7.14 -1.18 -23.29
C THR A 667 7.47 -1.00 -24.78
N ASN A 668 6.98 -1.92 -25.58
CA ASN A 668 6.98 -1.80 -27.03
C ASN A 668 5.68 -1.13 -27.46
N ASN A 669 5.68 -0.41 -28.57
CA ASN A 669 4.57 0.42 -29.02
C ASN A 669 4.06 1.39 -27.92
N TYR A 670 4.98 1.92 -27.12
CA TYR A 670 4.62 2.86 -26.05
C TYR A 670 3.89 4.06 -26.65
N VAL A 671 2.74 4.41 -26.05
CA VAL A 671 1.99 5.61 -26.45
C VAL A 671 2.72 6.83 -25.89
N ALA A 672 3.57 7.44 -26.70
CA ALA A 672 4.37 8.62 -26.41
C ALA A 672 3.65 9.88 -26.92
N ASN A 673 4.14 11.06 -26.53
CA ASN A 673 3.65 12.33 -27.03
C ASN A 673 4.56 12.85 -28.16
N SER A 674 3.93 13.26 -29.27
CA SER A 674 4.52 14.10 -30.30
C SER A 674 4.06 15.53 -30.04
N VAL A 675 4.99 16.44 -29.75
CA VAL A 675 4.73 17.83 -29.37
C VAL A 675 5.17 18.73 -30.52
N TYR A 676 4.26 19.59 -30.97
CA TYR A 676 4.51 20.61 -31.99
C TYR A 676 4.51 21.98 -31.31
N THR A 677 5.55 22.78 -31.55
CA THR A 677 5.75 24.10 -30.90
C THR A 677 5.61 25.27 -31.87
N THR A 678 5.83 25.05 -33.15
CA THR A 678 5.79 26.12 -34.20
C THR A 678 4.76 25.86 -35.28
N SER A 679 4.58 24.63 -35.72
CA SER A 679 3.62 24.23 -36.75
C SER A 679 3.30 22.74 -36.60
N ALA A 680 2.07 22.35 -36.91
CA ALA A 680 1.65 20.97 -37.05
C ALA A 680 1.69 20.53 -38.52
N PRO A 681 1.75 19.21 -38.80
CA PRO A 681 1.52 18.69 -40.14
C PRO A 681 0.22 19.18 -40.75
N GLU A 682 0.21 19.35 -42.08
CA GLU A 682 -0.97 19.81 -42.85
C GLU A 682 -2.19 18.91 -42.55
N GLY A 683 -3.33 19.54 -42.25
CA GLY A 683 -4.58 18.84 -41.92
C GLY A 683 -4.69 18.30 -40.49
N LEU A 684 -3.63 18.38 -39.66
CA LEU A 684 -3.67 17.77 -38.34
C LEU A 684 -4.46 18.58 -37.30
N ALA A 685 -4.45 19.88 -37.37
CA ALA A 685 -5.10 20.74 -36.39
C ALA A 685 -5.61 22.00 -37.09
N GLU A 686 -6.50 21.82 -38.03
CA GLU A 686 -7.10 22.94 -38.76
C GLU A 686 -7.79 23.91 -37.79
N GLY A 687 -7.44 25.19 -37.90
CA GLY A 687 -7.96 26.25 -37.03
C GLY A 687 -7.23 26.45 -35.72
N TYR A 688 -6.17 25.66 -35.41
CA TYR A 688 -5.29 25.92 -34.26
C TYR A 688 -4.13 26.83 -34.66
N GLU A 689 -4.04 27.97 -34.01
CA GLU A 689 -2.96 28.93 -34.22
C GLU A 689 -1.87 28.73 -33.17
N PHE A 690 -0.65 28.46 -33.61
CA PHE A 690 0.52 28.36 -32.73
C PHE A 690 0.89 29.77 -32.26
N ARG A 691 0.81 29.95 -30.95
CA ARG A 691 1.19 31.18 -30.26
C ARG A 691 2.51 30.95 -29.51
N PRO A 692 3.27 32.01 -29.21
CA PRO A 692 4.46 31.87 -28.39
C PRO A 692 4.17 31.11 -27.10
N GLY A 693 4.91 30.04 -26.85
CA GLY A 693 4.69 29.12 -25.72
C GLY A 693 3.52 28.15 -25.85
N ALA A 694 2.73 28.22 -26.93
CA ALA A 694 1.69 27.25 -27.21
C ALA A 694 2.28 25.93 -27.74
N ARG A 695 1.57 24.85 -27.51
CA ARG A 695 1.94 23.50 -27.94
C ARG A 695 0.72 22.70 -28.32
N LEU A 696 0.90 21.91 -29.34
CA LEU A 696 -0.04 20.87 -29.70
C LEU A 696 0.59 19.52 -29.40
N SER A 697 -0.06 18.68 -28.61
CA SER A 697 0.37 17.33 -28.29
C SER A 697 -0.50 16.31 -29.01
N ARG A 698 0.12 15.33 -29.69
CA ARG A 698 -0.52 14.18 -30.33
C ARG A 698 0.10 12.90 -29.84
N PRO A 699 -0.67 11.89 -29.35
CA PRO A 699 -0.12 10.59 -28.98
C PRO A 699 0.31 9.80 -30.22
N GLU A 700 1.46 9.13 -30.14
CA GLU A 700 1.99 8.25 -31.17
C GLU A 700 2.62 6.99 -30.55
N ASN A 701 2.53 5.84 -31.24
CA ASN A 701 3.24 4.64 -30.79
C ASN A 701 4.73 4.76 -31.10
N MET A 702 5.55 4.57 -30.08
CA MET A 702 7.01 4.62 -30.17
C MET A 702 7.66 3.52 -29.37
N ASP A 703 8.78 3.00 -29.85
CA ASP A 703 9.60 2.06 -29.11
C ASP A 703 10.66 2.76 -28.25
N GLY A 704 11.19 2.02 -27.27
CA GLY A 704 12.33 2.50 -26.50
C GLY A 704 11.96 3.05 -25.13
N TYR A 705 10.77 2.78 -24.62
CA TYR A 705 10.44 3.04 -23.22
C TYR A 705 11.04 1.99 -22.32
N TYR A 706 11.89 2.42 -21.37
CA TYR A 706 12.49 1.60 -20.34
C TYR A 706 12.38 2.28 -18.98
N ASN A 707 12.08 1.51 -17.95
CA ASN A 707 12.14 1.95 -16.56
C ASN A 707 12.70 0.82 -15.73
N VAL A 708 13.91 0.97 -15.22
CA VAL A 708 14.61 -0.05 -14.42
C VAL A 708 15.04 0.59 -13.10
N ARG A 709 14.74 -0.07 -12.02
CA ARG A 709 15.13 0.35 -10.68
C ARG A 709 15.70 -0.83 -9.90
N SER A 710 16.88 -0.63 -9.33
CA SER A 710 17.47 -1.56 -8.37
C SER A 710 17.61 -0.86 -7.02
N PHE A 711 17.43 -1.60 -5.94
CA PHE A 711 17.68 -1.09 -4.60
C PHE A 711 18.13 -2.22 -3.69
N PHE A 712 18.89 -1.85 -2.67
CA PHE A 712 19.26 -2.75 -1.59
C PHE A 712 18.93 -2.16 -0.23
N ASN A 713 18.74 -3.02 0.72
CA ASN A 713 18.60 -2.67 2.14
C ASN A 713 19.43 -3.65 2.97
N TYR A 714 20.20 -3.11 3.90
CA TYR A 714 20.95 -3.88 4.89
C TYR A 714 20.65 -3.36 6.28
N GLY A 715 20.16 -4.23 7.14
CA GLY A 715 19.81 -3.91 8.53
C GLY A 715 20.59 -4.78 9.51
N GLN A 716 21.11 -4.17 10.58
CA GLN A 716 21.76 -4.89 11.68
C GLN A 716 21.59 -4.19 13.03
N PRO A 717 21.55 -4.92 14.15
CA PRO A 717 21.62 -4.33 15.47
C PRO A 717 23.02 -3.82 15.78
N LEU A 718 23.12 -2.63 16.41
CA LEU A 718 24.31 -2.05 16.96
C LEU A 718 24.30 -2.23 18.47
N ASN A 719 24.85 -3.33 18.97
CA ASN A 719 24.76 -3.72 20.38
C ASN A 719 25.44 -2.72 21.32
N PHE A 720 26.51 -2.05 20.88
CA PHE A 720 27.29 -1.08 21.68
C PHE A 720 26.52 0.20 22.03
N ILE A 721 25.52 0.58 21.21
CA ILE A 721 24.62 1.72 21.47
C ILE A 721 23.17 1.27 21.63
N SER A 722 22.91 -0.04 21.74
CA SER A 722 21.57 -0.60 21.84
C SER A 722 20.59 0.01 20.83
N SER A 723 20.94 -0.01 19.56
CA SER A 723 20.18 0.59 18.46
C SER A 723 20.16 -0.32 17.25
N ASN A 724 19.28 -0.07 16.32
CA ASN A 724 19.23 -0.74 15.01
C ASN A 724 19.69 0.22 13.92
N PHE A 725 20.52 -0.27 13.02
CA PHE A 725 21.09 0.46 11.90
C PHE A 725 20.60 -0.17 10.60
N ASN A 726 20.05 0.65 9.71
CA ASN A 726 19.66 0.25 8.37
C ASN A 726 20.35 1.16 7.36
N VAL A 727 20.91 0.59 6.30
CA VAL A 727 21.45 1.29 5.13
C VAL A 727 20.63 0.89 3.92
N ASN A 728 20.29 1.83 3.10
CA ASN A 728 19.60 1.62 1.83
C ASN A 728 20.31 2.35 0.71
N GLY A 729 20.24 1.79 -0.48
CA GLY A 729 20.71 2.42 -1.70
C GLY A 729 19.82 2.06 -2.87
N SER A 730 19.75 2.94 -3.85
CA SER A 730 18.96 2.73 -5.07
C SER A 730 19.68 3.28 -6.30
N VAL A 731 19.49 2.60 -7.43
CA VAL A 731 19.86 3.05 -8.76
C VAL A 731 18.64 2.89 -9.65
N GLY A 732 18.19 3.98 -10.24
CA GLY A 732 17.09 4.00 -11.20
C GLY A 732 17.54 4.52 -12.54
N TYR A 733 17.00 3.96 -13.61
CA TYR A 733 17.14 4.47 -14.97
C TYR A 733 15.79 4.45 -15.65
N SER A 734 15.37 5.58 -16.20
CA SER A 734 14.20 5.66 -17.07
C SER A 734 14.54 6.35 -18.38
N ARG A 735 13.98 5.82 -19.45
CA ARG A 735 14.05 6.39 -20.80
C ARG A 735 12.65 6.52 -21.33
N ILE A 736 12.26 7.74 -21.65
CA ILE A 736 10.92 8.07 -22.17
C ILE A 736 11.10 8.58 -23.59
N PRO A 737 10.55 7.89 -24.61
CA PRO A 737 10.52 8.37 -25.98
C PRO A 737 9.46 9.45 -26.17
N GLY A 738 9.69 10.37 -27.09
CA GLY A 738 8.75 11.39 -27.56
C GLY A 738 9.24 12.03 -28.84
N LYS A 739 8.44 12.92 -29.40
CA LYS A 739 8.87 13.75 -30.53
C LYS A 739 8.66 15.22 -30.19
N ILE A 740 9.54 16.06 -30.66
CA ILE A 740 9.43 17.52 -30.64
C ILE A 740 9.60 18.03 -32.07
N ASP A 741 8.60 18.68 -32.62
CA ASP A 741 8.57 19.19 -33.99
C ASP A 741 9.01 18.13 -35.03
N GLY A 742 8.47 16.90 -34.90
CA GLY A 742 8.75 15.76 -35.75
C GLY A 742 10.06 15.01 -35.46
N GLN A 743 10.95 15.53 -34.63
CA GLN A 743 12.23 14.91 -34.29
C GLN A 743 12.13 14.04 -33.04
N VAL A 744 12.68 12.84 -33.11
CA VAL A 744 12.65 11.91 -31.96
C VAL A 744 13.54 12.40 -30.84
N ASN A 745 12.97 12.55 -29.66
CA ASN A 745 13.67 12.84 -28.41
C ASN A 745 13.55 11.68 -27.44
N TYR A 746 14.66 11.35 -26.77
CA TYR A 746 14.66 10.45 -25.62
C TYR A 746 15.05 11.24 -24.38
N SER A 747 14.13 11.31 -23.42
CA SER A 747 14.42 11.83 -22.09
C SER A 747 14.94 10.69 -21.21
N ASN A 748 16.21 10.76 -20.82
CA ASN A 748 16.87 9.78 -19.99
C ASN A 748 17.04 10.37 -18.58
N ASN A 749 16.61 9.65 -17.57
CA ASN A 749 16.80 10.04 -16.17
C ASN A 749 17.47 8.90 -15.41
N THR A 750 18.66 9.17 -14.85
CA THR A 750 19.36 8.27 -13.93
C THR A 750 19.26 8.83 -12.53
N ASN A 751 18.68 8.05 -11.62
CA ASN A 751 18.55 8.40 -10.21
C ASN A 751 19.48 7.52 -9.37
N LEU A 752 20.35 8.14 -8.58
CA LEU A 752 21.24 7.49 -7.62
C LEU A 752 20.81 7.90 -6.22
N GLY A 753 20.45 6.95 -5.36
CA GLY A 753 20.00 7.22 -4.01
C GLY A 753 20.79 6.42 -2.98
N ALA A 754 21.10 7.06 -1.85
CA ALA A 754 21.71 6.40 -0.70
C ALA A 754 21.21 7.02 0.61
N GLY A 755 21.02 6.19 1.62
CA GLY A 755 20.55 6.65 2.91
C GLY A 755 20.84 5.67 4.04
N PHE A 756 20.66 6.15 5.25
CA PHE A 756 20.70 5.31 6.45
C PHE A 756 19.67 5.76 7.47
N ASN A 757 19.34 4.83 8.37
CA ASN A 757 18.49 5.07 9.51
C ASN A 757 19.07 4.38 10.75
N ILE A 758 19.13 5.11 11.87
CA ILE A 758 19.48 4.58 13.18
C ILE A 758 18.28 4.79 14.10
N SER A 759 17.73 3.71 14.65
CA SER A 759 16.62 3.76 15.59
C SER A 759 17.04 3.16 16.94
N SER A 760 16.70 3.84 18.03
CA SER A 760 17.07 3.44 19.37
C SER A 760 16.30 2.21 19.85
N ASN A 761 16.96 1.36 20.65
CA ASN A 761 16.35 0.30 21.44
C ASN A 761 16.94 0.28 22.87
N ILE A 762 17.19 1.50 23.42
CA ILE A 762 17.91 1.71 24.69
C ILE A 762 16.99 1.46 25.88
N SER A 763 15.87 2.17 25.94
CA SER A 763 14.92 2.12 27.04
C SER A 763 13.53 2.57 26.61
N GLU A 764 12.55 2.37 27.47
CA GLU A 764 11.19 2.91 27.28
C GLU A 764 11.09 4.43 27.48
N LYS A 765 12.14 5.04 28.06
CA LYS A 765 12.18 6.48 28.37
C LYS A 765 12.91 7.32 27.31
N ILE A 766 13.82 6.70 26.56
CA ILE A 766 14.61 7.37 25.54
C ILE A 766 14.35 6.67 24.21
N ASP A 767 13.84 7.42 23.28
CA ASP A 767 13.57 6.97 21.93
C ASP A 767 14.08 8.01 20.92
N PHE A 768 14.96 7.57 20.02
CA PHE A 768 15.40 8.43 18.94
C PHE A 768 15.48 7.68 17.62
N THR A 769 15.28 8.42 16.56
CA THR A 769 15.52 7.98 15.20
C THR A 769 16.25 9.09 14.45
N VAL A 770 17.38 8.73 13.83
CA VAL A 770 18.11 9.58 12.90
C VAL A 770 18.06 8.94 11.54
N SER A 771 17.61 9.66 10.55
CA SER A 771 17.62 9.18 9.17
C SER A 771 18.11 10.24 8.21
N THR A 772 18.83 9.82 7.18
CA THR A 772 19.18 10.66 6.05
C THR A 772 19.02 9.88 4.77
N PHE A 773 18.55 10.55 3.74
CA PHE A 773 18.50 10.02 2.39
C PHE A 773 18.91 11.11 1.41
N SER A 774 19.84 10.78 0.54
CA SER A 774 20.33 11.65 -0.53
C SER A 774 20.05 11.01 -1.87
N SER A 775 19.60 11.79 -2.84
CA SER A 775 19.43 11.35 -4.21
C SER A 775 20.01 12.35 -5.19
N TYR A 776 20.69 11.83 -6.20
CA TYR A 776 21.24 12.60 -7.31
C TYR A 776 20.58 12.16 -8.61
N ASN A 777 19.99 13.09 -9.33
CA ASN A 777 19.29 12.86 -10.58
C ASN A 777 20.12 13.45 -11.72
N ILE A 778 20.38 12.62 -12.73
CA ILE A 778 21.09 12.99 -13.95
C ILE A 778 20.07 12.92 -15.08
N VAL A 779 19.70 14.07 -15.62
CA VAL A 779 18.71 14.20 -16.70
C VAL A 779 19.44 14.55 -17.99
N SER A 780 19.20 13.77 -19.06
CA SER A 780 19.75 14.04 -20.38
C SER A 780 18.71 13.82 -21.48
N ASN A 781 18.57 14.80 -22.34
CA ASN A 781 17.73 14.77 -23.53
C ASN A 781 18.58 14.63 -24.77
N THR A 782 18.11 13.85 -25.77
CA THR A 782 18.91 13.60 -26.98
C THR A 782 18.87 14.76 -27.97
N LEU A 783 17.77 15.52 -28.04
CA LEU A 783 17.67 16.65 -28.96
C LEU A 783 18.32 17.92 -28.43
N ARG A 784 18.38 18.12 -27.11
CA ARG A 784 18.81 19.41 -26.53
C ARG A 784 19.72 19.16 -25.32
N THR A 785 20.95 18.82 -25.60
CA THR A 785 21.96 18.48 -24.57
C THR A 785 22.35 19.68 -23.71
N THR A 786 22.12 20.92 -24.14
CA THR A 786 22.38 22.14 -23.36
C THR A 786 21.40 22.34 -22.18
N GLN A 787 20.28 21.64 -22.21
CA GLN A 787 19.24 21.72 -21.15
C GLN A 787 19.26 20.51 -20.21
N ASN A 788 20.36 19.79 -20.16
CA ASN A 788 20.57 18.74 -19.17
C ASN A 788 20.62 19.37 -17.77
N ASN A 789 19.67 18.99 -16.91
CA ASN A 789 19.54 19.60 -15.60
C ASN A 789 19.71 18.53 -14.50
N ASN A 790 20.93 18.47 -13.97
CA ASN A 790 21.23 17.57 -12.85
C ASN A 790 20.82 18.23 -11.54
N PHE A 791 20.21 17.48 -10.64
CA PHE A 791 19.84 18.01 -9.35
C PHE A 791 20.05 17.00 -8.22
N PHE A 792 20.28 17.55 -7.03
CA PHE A 792 20.52 16.78 -5.83
C PHE A 792 19.46 17.12 -4.79
N ASN A 793 18.89 16.07 -4.16
CA ASN A 793 17.96 16.21 -3.05
C ASN A 793 18.52 15.49 -1.83
N GLN A 794 18.44 16.11 -0.68
CA GLN A 794 18.78 15.49 0.60
C GLN A 794 17.66 15.77 1.60
N ASN A 795 17.26 14.73 2.31
CA ASN A 795 16.34 14.82 3.44
C ASN A 795 17.01 14.19 4.66
N THR A 796 17.17 14.95 5.72
CA THR A 796 17.76 14.49 6.99
C THR A 796 16.78 14.76 8.10
N SER A 797 16.43 13.73 8.87
CA SER A 797 15.50 13.85 9.99
C SER A 797 16.11 13.31 11.28
N LEU A 798 15.83 14.01 12.36
CA LEU A 798 16.09 13.59 13.73
C LEU A 798 14.78 13.63 14.49
N ARG A 799 14.38 12.52 15.06
CA ARG A 799 13.29 12.43 16.03
C ARG A 799 13.86 12.00 17.36
N TYR A 800 13.48 12.69 18.42
CA TYR A 800 13.92 12.40 19.76
C TYR A 800 12.75 12.54 20.75
N ASN A 801 12.53 11.54 21.57
CA ASN A 801 11.51 11.51 22.60
C ASN A 801 12.18 11.08 23.92
N TRP A 802 12.04 11.90 24.97
CA TRP A 802 12.66 11.67 26.26
C TRP A 802 11.66 11.88 27.39
N ILE A 803 11.44 10.83 28.17
CA ILE A 803 10.66 10.90 29.41
C ILE A 803 11.63 11.17 30.56
N LEU A 804 11.64 12.44 31.00
CA LEU A 804 12.49 12.95 32.07
C LEU A 804 11.96 12.56 33.48
N TRP A 805 12.61 13.05 34.51
CA TRP A 805 12.16 12.86 35.90
C TRP A 805 10.75 13.47 36.10
N LYS A 806 10.02 12.96 37.07
CA LYS A 806 8.64 13.40 37.37
C LYS A 806 7.71 13.38 36.15
N ASP A 807 7.93 12.46 35.19
CA ASP A 807 7.08 12.22 34.03
C ASP A 807 6.92 13.44 33.09
N LEU A 808 7.93 14.29 33.03
CA LEU A 808 8.06 15.31 32.01
C LEU A 808 8.45 14.65 30.70
N VAL A 809 7.80 14.98 29.61
CA VAL A 809 8.07 14.40 28.29
C VAL A 809 8.53 15.50 27.36
N TYR A 810 9.75 15.37 26.86
CA TYR A 810 10.30 16.24 25.83
C TYR A 810 10.29 15.48 24.50
N ARG A 811 9.74 16.10 23.46
CA ARG A 811 9.75 15.58 22.08
C ARG A 811 10.28 16.65 21.17
N THR A 812 11.13 16.25 20.23
CA THR A 812 11.61 17.14 19.17
C THR A 812 11.74 16.36 17.86
N GLU A 813 11.43 17.03 16.78
CA GLU A 813 11.58 16.54 15.42
C GLU A 813 12.19 17.65 14.56
N LEU A 814 13.33 17.33 13.96
CA LEU A 814 14.04 18.17 13.02
C LEU A 814 14.02 17.50 11.65
N ASN A 815 13.55 18.19 10.64
CA ASN A 815 13.60 17.75 9.26
C ASN A 815 14.29 18.83 8.43
N HIS A 816 15.47 18.51 7.93
CA HIS A 816 16.21 19.37 7.01
C HIS A 816 16.07 18.82 5.59
N GLN A 817 15.61 19.64 4.69
CA GLN A 817 15.54 19.34 3.26
C GLN A 817 16.41 20.32 2.50
N TYR A 818 17.22 19.77 1.60
CA TYR A 818 18.07 20.53 0.69
C TYR A 818 17.87 20.03 -0.74
N ASN A 819 17.63 20.97 -1.66
CA ASN A 819 17.44 20.70 -3.09
C ASN A 819 18.40 21.60 -3.86
N SER A 820 19.29 21.04 -4.68
CA SER A 820 20.14 21.82 -5.58
C SER A 820 19.55 21.84 -7.00
N GLY A 821 19.96 22.79 -7.81
CA GLY A 821 19.59 22.88 -9.20
C GLY A 821 18.16 23.37 -9.44
N LEU A 822 17.50 23.94 -8.42
CA LEU A 822 16.19 24.59 -8.57
C LEU A 822 16.29 25.91 -9.35
N SER A 823 15.17 26.36 -9.89
CA SER A 823 15.05 27.61 -10.62
C SER A 823 15.30 28.83 -9.72
N ALA A 824 15.67 29.94 -10.28
CA ALA A 824 15.91 31.19 -9.54
C ALA A 824 14.63 31.61 -8.80
N GLY A 825 14.76 32.05 -7.54
CA GLY A 825 13.64 32.46 -6.70
C GLY A 825 12.94 31.36 -5.91
N VAL A 826 13.38 30.10 -6.03
CA VAL A 826 12.87 28.99 -5.25
C VAL A 826 13.84 28.66 -4.11
N ASP A 827 13.33 28.59 -2.86
CA ASP A 827 14.14 28.25 -1.70
C ASP A 827 14.66 26.82 -1.80
N ASN A 828 15.97 26.65 -1.74
CA ASN A 828 16.64 25.38 -1.93
C ASN A 828 16.95 24.63 -0.62
N SER A 829 16.77 25.25 0.53
CA SER A 829 17.10 24.67 1.84
C SER A 829 16.16 25.18 2.92
N PHE A 830 15.56 24.28 3.67
CA PHE A 830 14.77 24.66 4.84
C PHE A 830 14.89 23.64 5.97
N LEU A 831 14.68 24.13 7.19
CA LEU A 831 14.71 23.36 8.42
C LEU A 831 13.35 23.45 9.11
N LEU A 832 12.59 22.36 9.07
CA LEU A 832 11.36 22.22 9.85
C LEU A 832 11.70 21.68 11.23
N TRP A 833 11.49 22.51 12.28
CA TRP A 833 11.75 22.13 13.65
C TRP A 833 10.50 22.19 14.49
N ASN A 834 10.03 21.00 14.91
CA ASN A 834 8.88 20.82 15.78
C ASN A 834 9.34 20.39 17.17
N MET A 835 8.72 20.94 18.23
CA MET A 835 9.04 20.61 19.61
C MET A 835 7.77 20.50 20.43
N SER A 836 7.80 19.68 21.48
CA SER A 836 6.77 19.68 22.51
C SER A 836 7.34 19.36 23.88
N LEU A 837 6.78 20.01 24.91
CA LEU A 837 7.02 19.73 26.31
C LEU A 837 5.71 19.34 26.96
N GLY A 838 5.63 18.10 27.43
CA GLY A 838 4.44 17.53 28.03
C GLY A 838 4.67 17.12 29.49
N LYS A 839 3.60 17.01 30.24
CA LYS A 839 3.54 16.46 31.57
C LYS A 839 2.51 15.35 31.63
N LYS A 840 2.94 14.14 31.98
CA LYS A 840 2.02 13.03 32.25
C LYS A 840 1.35 13.26 33.61
N ILE A 841 0.04 13.07 33.66
CA ILE A 841 -0.81 13.30 34.82
C ILE A 841 -1.68 12.06 35.06
N PHE A 842 -2.36 12.02 36.19
CA PHE A 842 -3.12 10.92 36.76
C PHE A 842 -2.25 9.74 37.26
N LYS A 843 -2.83 8.91 38.12
CA LYS A 843 -2.14 7.83 38.83
C LYS A 843 -1.42 6.84 37.88
N ASP A 844 -2.08 6.47 36.78
CA ASP A 844 -1.55 5.52 35.80
C ASP A 844 -0.93 6.19 34.55
N LYS A 845 -0.58 7.50 34.66
CA LYS A 845 0.01 8.30 33.58
C LYS A 845 -0.83 8.29 32.30
N GLN A 846 -2.15 8.14 32.44
CA GLN A 846 -3.09 8.07 31.32
C GLN A 846 -3.32 9.43 30.66
N GLY A 847 -3.22 10.53 31.42
CA GLY A 847 -3.34 11.89 30.91
C GLY A 847 -2.00 12.51 30.57
N GLU A 848 -2.00 13.41 29.60
CA GLU A 848 -0.87 14.26 29.25
C GLU A 848 -1.37 15.65 28.86
N ILE A 849 -0.76 16.70 29.45
CA ILE A 849 -0.90 18.08 28.99
C ILE A 849 0.43 18.44 28.33
N SER A 850 0.38 18.92 27.08
CA SER A 850 1.58 19.29 26.33
C SER A 850 1.44 20.65 25.64
N LEU A 851 2.49 21.43 25.70
CA LEU A 851 2.69 22.64 24.89
C LEU A 851 3.60 22.27 23.73
N SER A 852 3.18 22.54 22.52
CA SER A 852 3.95 22.27 21.31
C SER A 852 4.12 23.52 20.46
N VAL A 853 5.20 23.54 19.69
CA VAL A 853 5.43 24.47 18.60
C VAL A 853 5.73 23.68 17.34
N ASN A 854 5.02 24.00 16.26
CA ASN A 854 5.30 23.52 14.92
C ASN A 854 6.04 24.59 14.16
N ASP A 855 7.04 24.16 13.38
CA ASP A 855 7.90 25.03 12.58
C ASP A 855 8.47 26.20 13.38
N LEU A 856 9.26 25.91 14.42
CA LEU A 856 9.88 26.93 15.27
C LEU A 856 10.67 27.96 14.47
N MET A 857 11.33 27.54 13.39
CA MET A 857 12.16 28.41 12.55
C MET A 857 11.36 29.22 11.53
N ASN A 858 10.06 28.88 11.33
CA ASN A 858 9.17 29.49 10.35
C ASN A 858 9.73 29.40 8.91
N GLN A 859 10.28 28.23 8.56
CA GLN A 859 10.94 27.97 7.29
C GLN A 859 10.23 26.89 6.48
N ASN A 860 9.04 26.46 6.88
CA ASN A 860 8.32 25.41 6.18
C ASN A 860 7.95 25.86 4.77
N VAL A 861 8.40 25.11 3.78
CA VAL A 861 8.07 25.30 2.34
C VAL A 861 7.80 23.93 1.72
N SER A 862 6.94 23.90 0.73
CA SER A 862 6.72 22.73 -0.11
C SER A 862 7.17 23.01 -1.52
N ILE A 863 8.23 22.32 -1.97
CA ILE A 863 8.80 22.47 -3.30
C ILE A 863 8.74 21.12 -4.00
N ARG A 864 8.26 21.13 -5.22
CA ARG A 864 8.22 19.93 -6.07
C ARG A 864 8.77 20.26 -7.45
N ARG A 865 9.72 19.47 -7.94
CA ARG A 865 10.22 19.52 -9.31
C ARG A 865 9.58 18.44 -10.16
N ASN A 866 9.07 18.82 -11.31
CA ASN A 866 8.58 17.95 -12.37
C ASN A 866 9.49 18.09 -13.60
N ILE A 867 9.84 16.96 -14.22
CA ILE A 867 10.65 16.92 -15.44
C ILE A 867 9.87 16.14 -16.47
N THR A 868 9.67 16.76 -17.61
CA THR A 868 9.02 16.15 -18.78
C THR A 868 9.96 16.18 -19.98
N GLU A 869 9.53 15.61 -21.08
CA GLU A 869 10.25 15.66 -22.36
C GLU A 869 10.36 17.08 -22.92
N SER A 870 9.57 18.03 -22.41
CA SER A 870 9.41 19.35 -23.01
C SER A 870 9.63 20.53 -22.06
N TYR A 871 9.72 20.30 -20.74
CA TYR A 871 10.01 21.36 -19.76
C TYR A 871 10.53 20.79 -18.42
N VAL A 872 11.16 21.68 -17.66
CA VAL A 872 11.42 21.51 -16.22
C VAL A 872 10.56 22.52 -15.46
N GLU A 873 9.86 22.05 -14.44
CA GLU A 873 8.92 22.86 -13.67
C GLU A 873 9.20 22.76 -12.18
N ASP A 874 9.29 23.89 -11.50
CA ASP A 874 9.34 24.00 -10.04
C ASP A 874 8.03 24.59 -9.51
N VAL A 875 7.40 23.91 -8.58
CA VAL A 875 6.15 24.34 -7.95
C VAL A 875 6.38 24.51 -6.46
N GLN A 876 6.16 25.72 -5.99
CA GLN A 876 6.14 26.07 -4.57
C GLN A 876 4.68 26.21 -4.12
N SER A 877 4.32 25.59 -2.99
CA SER A 877 2.94 25.61 -2.48
C SER A 877 2.87 26.15 -1.06
N THR A 878 1.75 26.72 -0.71
CA THR A 878 1.44 27.14 0.66
C THR A 878 1.51 25.93 1.61
N VAL A 879 2.04 26.17 2.78
CA VAL A 879 2.14 25.19 3.87
C VAL A 879 1.76 25.83 5.20
N LEU A 880 1.47 25.00 6.20
CA LEU A 880 1.27 25.48 7.56
C LEU A 880 2.54 26.15 8.08
N GLN A 881 2.43 27.41 8.48
CA GLN A 881 3.48 28.18 9.12
C GLN A 881 3.51 27.91 10.62
N ARG A 882 4.45 28.59 11.33
CA ARG A 882 4.64 28.41 12.76
C ARG A 882 3.39 28.70 13.57
N PHE A 883 3.05 27.76 14.46
CA PHE A 883 2.01 27.93 15.48
C PHE A 883 2.37 27.22 16.76
N PHE A 884 1.80 27.71 17.88
CA PHE A 884 1.90 27.10 19.20
C PHE A 884 0.57 26.48 19.55
N MET A 885 0.58 25.34 20.26
CA MET A 885 -0.65 24.63 20.63
C MET A 885 -0.54 24.01 22.02
N LEU A 886 -1.53 24.25 22.86
CA LEU A 886 -1.74 23.53 24.11
C LEU A 886 -2.68 22.36 23.86
N THR A 887 -2.25 21.15 24.22
CA THR A 887 -3.01 19.93 23.98
C THR A 887 -3.19 19.12 25.25
N PHE A 888 -4.39 18.63 25.47
CA PHE A 888 -4.69 17.60 26.45
C PHE A 888 -4.96 16.27 25.75
N SER A 889 -4.33 15.19 26.21
CA SER A 889 -4.53 13.82 25.71
C SER A 889 -4.85 12.86 26.85
N TYR A 890 -5.76 11.92 26.62
CA TYR A 890 -6.13 10.88 27.57
C TYR A 890 -6.09 9.51 26.92
N ASN A 891 -5.26 8.60 27.47
CA ASN A 891 -5.10 7.24 26.99
C ASN A 891 -6.01 6.28 27.77
N ILE A 892 -6.93 5.63 27.09
CA ILE A 892 -7.86 4.65 27.65
C ILE A 892 -7.22 3.27 27.56
N ARG A 893 -7.11 2.57 28.71
CA ARG A 893 -6.61 1.19 28.76
C ARG A 893 -7.42 0.44 29.81
N SER A 894 -8.17 -0.57 29.38
CA SER A 894 -8.92 -1.44 30.26
C SER A 894 -9.02 -2.84 29.66
N PHE A 895 -8.38 -3.81 30.27
CA PHE A 895 -8.39 -5.21 29.83
C PHE A 895 -8.95 -6.10 30.93
N LYS A 896 -9.79 -7.07 30.57
CA LYS A 896 -10.27 -8.10 31.48
C LYS A 896 -9.17 -9.14 31.66
N GLY A 897 -8.66 -9.32 32.87
CA GLY A 897 -7.63 -10.32 33.19
C GLY A 897 -6.19 -9.80 33.10
N ALA A 898 -5.97 -8.50 32.96
CA ALA A 898 -4.63 -7.94 33.15
C ALA A 898 -4.24 -8.07 34.63
N PRO A 899 -3.05 -8.65 34.95
CA PRO A 899 -2.49 -8.51 36.29
C PRO A 899 -2.32 -7.02 36.58
N ALA A 900 -2.50 -6.62 37.84
CA ALA A 900 -2.17 -5.27 38.29
C ALA A 900 -0.73 -4.94 37.85
N PRO A 901 -0.43 -3.68 37.49
CA PRO A 901 0.94 -3.29 37.15
C PRO A 901 1.89 -3.78 38.21
N ASP A 902 2.91 -4.54 37.81
CA ASP A 902 3.90 -5.09 38.74
C ASP A 902 4.60 -3.92 39.44
N GLU A 903 4.27 -3.66 40.72
CA GLU A 903 4.96 -2.66 41.54
C GLU A 903 6.46 -2.97 41.71
N ASN A 904 6.91 -4.17 41.30
CA ASN A 904 8.27 -4.62 41.42
C ASN A 904 9.21 -4.21 40.27
N MET A 905 8.73 -3.60 39.16
CA MET A 905 9.65 -3.12 38.12
C MET A 905 10.40 -1.82 38.47
N GLN A 906 10.19 -1.23 39.64
CA GLN A 906 10.90 -0.01 40.09
C GLN A 906 12.03 -0.24 41.07
N ARG A 907 12.27 -1.47 41.53
CA ARG A 907 13.40 -1.75 42.42
C ARG A 907 14.60 -2.26 41.60
N GLY A 908 15.53 -1.36 41.29
CA GLY A 908 16.88 -1.70 40.89
C GLY A 908 17.56 -2.54 42.00
N PRO A 909 18.66 -3.27 41.71
CA PRO A 909 19.31 -4.12 42.67
C PRO A 909 19.91 -3.28 43.80
N GLY A 910 19.14 -3.17 44.91
CA GLY A 910 19.58 -2.54 46.17
C GLY A 910 20.16 -3.62 47.10
N MET A 911 21.43 -3.48 47.36
CA MET A 911 22.26 -4.01 48.44
C MET A 911 21.60 -4.98 49.42
N HIS A 912 22.08 -6.22 49.43
CA HIS A 912 21.95 -7.13 50.55
C HIS A 912 22.51 -6.53 51.84
N ARG A 913 21.67 -6.19 52.79
CA ARG A 913 22.07 -6.08 54.19
C ARG A 913 21.94 -7.47 54.83
N GLY A 914 23.07 -8.01 55.17
CA GLY A 914 23.15 -9.22 55.95
C GLY A 914 22.41 -9.14 57.29
N GLY A 915 21.47 -10.06 57.53
CA GLY A 915 20.87 -10.34 58.81
C GLY A 915 21.65 -11.39 59.54
N ARG A 916 22.06 -11.08 60.74
CA ARG A 916 22.74 -11.98 61.74
C ARG A 916 21.81 -13.16 62.11
N PRO A 917 22.38 -14.35 62.39
CA PRO A 917 21.60 -15.42 62.95
C PRO A 917 21.40 -15.16 64.46
N GLY A 918 20.16 -15.13 64.92
CA GLY A 918 19.76 -15.15 66.33
C GLY A 918 19.54 -16.59 66.78
N MET A 919 20.20 -16.95 67.84
CA MET A 919 19.96 -18.16 68.65
C MET A 919 18.54 -18.09 69.26
N ASN A 920 17.80 -19.14 69.19
CA ASN A 920 17.23 -20.07 70.10
C ASN A 920 16.26 -21.03 69.40
#